data_ba3fcf9e08da8c1febc4eef8e338f922
#
_entry.id   ba3fcf9e08da8c1febc4eef8e338f922
#
_cell.length_a   1.000
_cell.length_b   1.000
_cell.length_c   1.000
_cell.angle_alpha   90.00
_cell.angle_beta   90.00
_cell.angle_gamma   90.00
#
_symmetry.space_group_name_H-M   'P 1'
#
loop_
_entity.id
_entity.type
_entity.pdbx_description
1 polymer ?
#
loop_
_entity_poly.entity_id
_entity_poly.type
_entity_poly.pdbx_seq_one_letter_code
_entity_poly.pdbx_strand_id
1 'polypeptide(L)'
;MSEVQALVECPVIVGTAGHVDHGKSALIEALTGKNPDRLEVERRRGMTVELGFGELALPSGKIVGLVDVPGHAHYLRAMVQGATGIDVAVLVVSAVEGVMPQTREHVHVLELLGVTHMVVALTMCDLADSEMIELAELDVDDFLSDTVFADAPMVPVSSKTGAGIDDLLAALDEQVAACWDACRTRAELTDGTPRLPIDRCFTIKGVGTVVTGTLHDAPVAVGDELMALPSRTVCRVRGIQVHGESPRALPGQRVALNLVGDGVAALDRGEMLGVEGRFGQTMRFMMAFTYLGREGAKPRVLESGARVHVMAGTAEVVGRIMLLEGEAPMAVGETRIVQVRLENSLPLRAGDHAVVLSYSPVMLIGGGRVLLSRCRRSRELAEGERALYAALEAGDIAGGVGAWLALQTLPVAVADVAAAQDLVSGEAEAALHGLVARGVACKLAGSDGTLYANAAMLDAAMDALAMTLTAMHAAAPKETGFTPGAVAHAAWPAADEGVAAALIAEGCSRGVCDAEGAEVFDPHSAAAAARVVHEACDRIVALLDGAGLDAPTLPEVGERLQLDRDVMTRALRELSLNRSIVKVERDVALSAAVETHARELVAAAIEAAGGAATTSVLREALGVSRKRAISILEHLDAVRFTVLDKDAGGLRSLR
;
A
#
# COMPACT_ATOMS: atom_id res chain seq x y z
N MET A 1 39.96 -37.55 -16.70
CA MET A 1 39.23 -37.40 -15.42
C MET A 1 38.30 -36.21 -15.65
N SER A 2 37.05 -36.47 -16.03
CA SER A 2 36.03 -35.43 -16.16
C SER A 2 35.69 -34.96 -14.74
N GLU A 3 35.86 -33.67 -14.51
CA GLU A 3 35.29 -33.00 -13.33
C GLU A 3 33.78 -33.30 -13.32
N VAL A 4 33.35 -33.98 -12.29
CA VAL A 4 31.91 -34.12 -11.99
C VAL A 4 31.44 -32.70 -11.62
N GLN A 5 30.87 -32.01 -12.58
CA GLN A 5 30.19 -30.75 -12.34
C GLN A 5 29.15 -30.98 -11.22
N ALA A 6 29.29 -30.28 -10.10
CA ALA A 6 28.32 -30.41 -9.01
C ALA A 6 26.95 -29.95 -9.55
N LEU A 7 25.97 -30.86 -9.50
CA LEU A 7 24.57 -30.56 -9.87
C LEU A 7 24.05 -29.45 -8.97
N VAL A 8 23.55 -28.37 -9.59
CA VAL A 8 23.00 -27.20 -8.90
C VAL A 8 21.48 -27.23 -9.01
N GLU A 9 20.80 -27.25 -7.88
CA GLU A 9 19.34 -27.12 -7.86
C GLU A 9 18.91 -25.77 -8.43
N CYS A 10 18.06 -25.82 -9.45
CA CYS A 10 17.51 -24.65 -10.11
C CYS A 10 16.01 -24.55 -9.78
N PRO A 11 15.53 -23.48 -9.14
CA PRO A 11 14.12 -23.30 -8.78
C PRO A 11 13.29 -22.84 -9.99
N VAL A 12 13.36 -23.59 -11.08
CA VAL A 12 12.55 -23.44 -12.29
C VAL A 12 11.78 -24.73 -12.51
N ILE A 13 10.53 -24.62 -12.90
CA ILE A 13 9.67 -25.76 -13.22
C ILE A 13 9.42 -25.82 -14.73
N VAL A 14 9.78 -26.94 -15.31
CA VAL A 14 9.47 -27.28 -16.70
C VAL A 14 8.18 -28.10 -16.73
N GLY A 15 7.21 -27.70 -17.54
CA GLY A 15 5.94 -28.42 -17.66
C GLY A 15 5.63 -28.84 -19.10
N THR A 16 5.09 -30.04 -19.31
CA THR A 16 4.62 -30.48 -20.63
C THR A 16 3.24 -29.90 -20.95
N ALA A 17 2.96 -29.64 -22.21
CA ALA A 17 1.65 -29.25 -22.74
C ALA A 17 1.45 -29.93 -24.12
N GLY A 18 0.20 -30.01 -24.59
CA GLY A 18 -0.10 -30.59 -25.91
C GLY A 18 -1.20 -31.64 -25.87
N HIS A 19 -1.57 -32.12 -27.08
CA HIS A 19 -2.70 -33.03 -27.27
C HIS A 19 -2.49 -34.40 -26.60
N VAL A 20 -3.58 -35.12 -26.31
CA VAL A 20 -3.52 -36.53 -25.93
C VAL A 20 -2.85 -37.32 -27.08
N ASP A 21 -2.12 -38.37 -26.76
CA ASP A 21 -1.43 -39.27 -27.72
C ASP A 21 -0.28 -38.60 -28.53
N HIS A 22 0.05 -37.33 -28.36
CA HIS A 22 1.23 -36.68 -28.94
C HIS A 22 2.57 -37.08 -28.29
N GLY A 23 2.55 -38.01 -27.35
CA GLY A 23 3.77 -38.60 -26.80
C GLY A 23 4.40 -37.86 -25.61
N LYS A 24 3.65 -37.05 -24.86
CA LYS A 24 4.17 -36.33 -23.69
C LYS A 24 4.88 -37.23 -22.68
N SER A 25 4.21 -38.26 -22.18
CA SER A 25 4.80 -39.17 -21.18
C SER A 25 5.97 -39.97 -21.74
N ALA A 26 5.93 -40.36 -23.06
CA ALA A 26 7.05 -41.01 -23.73
C ALA A 26 8.26 -40.07 -23.86
N LEU A 27 8.02 -38.79 -24.11
CA LEU A 27 9.08 -37.78 -24.16
C LEU A 27 9.72 -37.59 -22.78
N ILE A 28 8.93 -37.51 -21.72
CA ILE A 28 9.43 -37.43 -20.33
C ILE A 28 10.27 -38.67 -20.00
N GLU A 29 9.81 -39.86 -20.36
CA GLU A 29 10.59 -41.09 -20.16
C GLU A 29 11.93 -41.05 -20.90
N ALA A 30 11.94 -40.52 -22.14
CA ALA A 30 13.17 -40.35 -22.92
C ALA A 30 14.13 -39.32 -22.29
N LEU A 31 13.61 -38.23 -21.76
CA LEU A 31 14.40 -37.15 -21.11
C LEU A 31 14.95 -37.54 -19.73
N THR A 32 14.18 -38.31 -18.95
CA THR A 32 14.49 -38.58 -17.53
C THR A 32 14.93 -40.01 -17.24
N GLY A 33 14.69 -40.93 -18.15
CA GLY A 33 14.86 -42.35 -17.93
C GLY A 33 13.83 -42.98 -16.98
N LYS A 34 12.79 -42.22 -16.58
CA LYS A 34 11.75 -42.66 -15.63
C LYS A 34 10.37 -42.48 -16.25
N ASN A 35 9.54 -43.50 -16.19
CA ASN A 35 8.17 -43.42 -16.66
C ASN A 35 7.33 -42.58 -15.65
N PRO A 36 6.68 -41.47 -16.08
CA PRO A 36 5.89 -40.61 -15.20
C PRO A 36 4.55 -41.25 -14.76
N ASP A 37 4.02 -42.21 -15.54
CA ASP A 37 2.74 -42.88 -15.27
C ASP A 37 2.84 -43.80 -14.06
N ARG A 38 2.31 -43.37 -12.92
CA ARG A 38 2.38 -44.12 -11.65
C ARG A 38 1.19 -45.03 -11.44
N LEU A 39 0.02 -44.66 -11.96
CA LEU A 39 -1.21 -45.41 -11.77
C LEU A 39 -1.31 -46.58 -12.76
N GLU A 40 -1.78 -47.72 -12.27
CA GLU A 40 -2.00 -48.89 -13.13
C GLU A 40 -3.04 -48.62 -14.25
N VAL A 41 -3.97 -47.68 -13.96
CA VAL A 41 -4.98 -47.22 -14.93
C VAL A 41 -4.33 -46.40 -16.04
N GLU A 42 -3.35 -45.56 -15.73
CA GLU A 42 -2.60 -44.75 -16.71
C GLU A 42 -1.81 -45.66 -17.64
N ARG A 43 -1.06 -46.61 -17.08
CA ARG A 43 -0.29 -47.60 -17.85
C ARG A 43 -1.15 -48.47 -18.76
N ARG A 44 -2.37 -48.82 -18.32
CA ARG A 44 -3.30 -49.62 -19.12
C ARG A 44 -4.00 -48.84 -20.23
N ARG A 45 -4.25 -47.54 -20.00
CA ARG A 45 -4.96 -46.67 -20.96
C ARG A 45 -4.01 -45.87 -21.85
N GLY A 46 -2.73 -45.80 -21.50
CA GLY A 46 -1.74 -45.02 -22.24
C GLY A 46 -1.93 -43.52 -22.15
N MET A 47 -2.69 -43.06 -21.11
CA MET A 47 -2.95 -41.62 -20.93
C MET A 47 -2.76 -41.22 -19.48
N THR A 48 -2.15 -40.07 -19.25
CA THR A 48 -1.98 -39.43 -17.94
C THR A 48 -3.32 -38.89 -17.41
N VAL A 49 -3.68 -39.28 -16.22
CA VAL A 49 -4.94 -38.90 -15.55
C VAL A 49 -4.68 -37.89 -14.42
N GLU A 50 -3.59 -38.09 -13.68
CA GLU A 50 -3.12 -37.21 -12.62
C GLU A 50 -1.82 -36.52 -13.02
N LEU A 51 -1.46 -35.44 -12.32
CA LEU A 51 -0.19 -34.75 -12.52
C LEU A 51 0.98 -35.69 -12.26
N GLY A 52 1.86 -35.85 -13.24
CA GLY A 52 3.16 -36.51 -13.11
C GLY A 52 4.20 -35.52 -12.56
N PHE A 53 5.12 -35.97 -11.74
CA PHE A 53 6.21 -35.14 -11.22
C PHE A 53 7.53 -35.87 -11.30
N GLY A 54 8.55 -35.14 -11.76
CA GLY A 54 9.90 -35.66 -11.94
C GLY A 54 10.96 -34.58 -11.75
N GLU A 55 12.16 -34.95 -12.10
CA GLU A 55 13.34 -34.07 -12.11
C GLU A 55 14.01 -34.26 -13.47
N LEU A 56 14.51 -33.15 -14.02
CA LEU A 56 15.24 -33.13 -15.28
C LEU A 56 16.63 -32.52 -15.04
N ALA A 57 17.67 -33.29 -15.38
CA ALA A 57 19.04 -32.77 -15.40
C ALA A 57 19.33 -32.17 -16.78
N LEU A 58 19.75 -30.90 -16.78
CA LEU A 58 20.09 -30.14 -17.98
C LEU A 58 21.59 -30.23 -18.31
N PRO A 59 22.00 -29.99 -19.57
CA PRO A 59 23.41 -30.01 -19.97
C PRO A 59 24.34 -29.08 -19.16
N SER A 60 23.82 -27.95 -18.67
CA SER A 60 24.53 -27.04 -17.80
C SER A 60 24.82 -27.57 -16.38
N GLY A 61 24.30 -28.76 -16.05
CA GLY A 61 24.37 -29.32 -14.69
C GLY A 61 23.29 -28.85 -13.74
N LYS A 62 22.31 -28.05 -14.20
CA LYS A 62 21.15 -27.65 -13.40
C LYS A 62 20.15 -28.79 -13.30
N ILE A 63 19.51 -28.94 -12.14
CA ILE A 63 18.36 -29.83 -11.95
C ILE A 63 17.11 -28.98 -11.83
N VAL A 64 16.13 -29.19 -12.69
CA VAL A 64 14.84 -28.51 -12.68
C VAL A 64 13.71 -29.46 -12.30
N GLY A 65 12.65 -28.93 -11.69
CA GLY A 65 11.42 -29.67 -11.47
C GLY A 65 10.70 -29.93 -12.80
N LEU A 66 10.14 -31.13 -12.98
CA LEU A 66 9.36 -31.50 -14.16
C LEU A 66 7.91 -31.81 -13.76
N VAL A 67 6.96 -31.27 -14.51
CA VAL A 67 5.52 -31.49 -14.31
C VAL A 67 4.94 -32.05 -15.63
N ASP A 68 4.37 -33.26 -15.57
CA ASP A 68 3.59 -33.82 -16.66
C ASP A 68 2.10 -33.52 -16.44
N VAL A 69 1.50 -32.77 -17.38
CA VAL A 69 0.10 -32.43 -17.30
C VAL A 69 -0.75 -33.35 -18.19
N PRO A 70 -1.96 -33.75 -17.74
CA PRO A 70 -2.84 -34.58 -18.55
C PRO A 70 -3.31 -33.83 -19.80
N GLY A 71 -3.32 -34.51 -20.94
CA GLY A 71 -3.68 -33.95 -22.25
C GLY A 71 -5.17 -33.94 -22.57
N HIS A 72 -5.96 -34.79 -21.92
CA HIS A 72 -7.36 -34.99 -22.31
C HIS A 72 -8.30 -33.91 -21.75
N ALA A 73 -9.25 -33.41 -22.55
CA ALA A 73 -10.20 -32.35 -22.20
C ALA A 73 -10.98 -32.59 -20.88
N HIS A 74 -11.25 -33.85 -20.51
CA HIS A 74 -11.89 -34.20 -19.23
C HIS A 74 -11.03 -33.80 -18.00
N TYR A 75 -9.73 -33.65 -18.18
CA TYR A 75 -8.75 -33.35 -17.14
C TYR A 75 -8.27 -31.87 -17.18
N LEU A 76 -9.00 -31.01 -17.92
CA LEU A 76 -8.66 -29.58 -18.02
C LEU A 76 -8.41 -28.92 -16.66
N ARG A 77 -9.22 -29.24 -15.64
CA ARG A 77 -9.00 -28.77 -14.27
C ARG A 77 -7.66 -29.21 -13.69
N ALA A 78 -7.29 -30.46 -13.90
CA ALA A 78 -5.99 -30.96 -13.44
C ALA A 78 -4.84 -30.34 -14.24
N MET A 79 -5.03 -30.11 -15.54
CA MET A 79 -4.10 -29.41 -16.40
C MET A 79 -3.85 -27.98 -15.90
N VAL A 80 -4.90 -27.17 -15.70
CA VAL A 80 -4.78 -25.79 -15.20
C VAL A 80 -4.07 -25.75 -13.83
N GLN A 81 -4.43 -26.66 -12.92
CA GLN A 81 -3.80 -26.73 -11.60
C GLN A 81 -2.34 -27.16 -11.65
N GLY A 82 -1.97 -28.03 -12.59
CA GLY A 82 -0.58 -28.44 -12.82
C GLY A 82 0.24 -27.39 -13.54
N ALA A 83 -0.39 -26.66 -14.44
CA ALA A 83 0.26 -25.57 -15.18
C ALA A 83 0.53 -24.34 -14.28
N THR A 84 -0.18 -24.21 -13.15
CA THR A 84 0.12 -23.17 -12.15
C THR A 84 1.49 -23.45 -11.53
N GLY A 85 2.44 -22.55 -11.77
CA GLY A 85 3.83 -22.70 -11.32
C GLY A 85 4.79 -23.29 -12.36
N ILE A 86 4.34 -23.51 -13.60
CA ILE A 86 5.23 -23.77 -14.73
C ILE A 86 5.91 -22.45 -15.13
N ASP A 87 7.23 -22.47 -15.23
CA ASP A 87 8.03 -21.33 -15.69
C ASP A 87 8.42 -21.48 -17.17
N VAL A 88 8.72 -22.69 -17.60
CA VAL A 88 9.06 -23.04 -18.99
C VAL A 88 8.17 -24.18 -19.48
N ALA A 89 7.47 -23.97 -20.59
CA ALA A 89 6.62 -25.00 -21.19
C ALA A 89 7.34 -25.81 -22.26
N VAL A 90 7.08 -27.13 -22.31
CA VAL A 90 7.39 -27.99 -23.44
C VAL A 90 6.09 -28.29 -24.16
N LEU A 91 5.85 -27.62 -25.27
CA LEU A 91 4.71 -27.89 -26.13
C LEU A 91 5.00 -29.12 -27.02
N VAL A 92 4.29 -30.19 -26.78
CA VAL A 92 4.49 -31.47 -27.50
C VAL A 92 3.46 -31.57 -28.61
N VAL A 93 3.93 -31.57 -29.85
CA VAL A 93 3.11 -31.67 -31.06
C VAL A 93 3.61 -32.85 -31.90
N SER A 94 2.70 -33.71 -32.39
CA SER A 94 3.04 -34.80 -33.28
C SER A 94 3.34 -34.29 -34.70
N ALA A 95 4.47 -34.65 -35.28
CA ALA A 95 4.82 -34.34 -36.66
C ALA A 95 3.83 -34.95 -37.68
N VAL A 96 3.03 -35.95 -37.24
CA VAL A 96 2.04 -36.64 -38.09
C VAL A 96 0.68 -35.93 -38.07
N GLU A 97 0.30 -35.36 -36.94
CA GLU A 97 -1.05 -34.80 -36.71
C GLU A 97 -1.10 -33.27 -36.68
N GLY A 98 0.04 -32.60 -36.44
CA GLY A 98 0.11 -31.14 -36.33
C GLY A 98 -0.62 -30.55 -35.10
N VAL A 99 -1.09 -29.33 -35.22
CA VAL A 99 -1.77 -28.60 -34.16
C VAL A 99 -3.21 -29.05 -33.98
N MET A 100 -3.49 -29.69 -32.86
CA MET A 100 -4.79 -30.26 -32.50
C MET A 100 -5.57 -29.35 -31.54
N PRO A 101 -6.90 -29.51 -31.35
CA PRO A 101 -7.69 -28.65 -30.48
C PRO A 101 -7.14 -28.51 -29.05
N GLN A 102 -6.70 -29.60 -28.42
CA GLN A 102 -6.15 -29.53 -27.07
C GLN A 102 -4.77 -28.85 -27.04
N THR A 103 -4.01 -28.87 -28.14
CA THR A 103 -2.77 -28.08 -28.26
C THR A 103 -3.09 -26.60 -28.13
N ARG A 104 -4.12 -26.11 -28.83
CA ARG A 104 -4.60 -24.72 -28.76
C ARG A 104 -5.08 -24.35 -27.34
N GLU A 105 -5.91 -25.21 -26.76
CA GLU A 105 -6.43 -25.01 -25.40
C GLU A 105 -5.30 -24.91 -24.35
N HIS A 106 -4.27 -25.78 -24.46
CA HIS A 106 -3.12 -25.77 -23.56
C HIS A 106 -2.26 -24.50 -23.72
N VAL A 107 -2.01 -24.04 -24.93
CA VAL A 107 -1.27 -22.80 -25.19
C VAL A 107 -2.02 -21.61 -24.59
N HIS A 108 -3.33 -21.50 -24.80
CA HIS A 108 -4.13 -20.46 -24.19
C HIS A 108 -4.10 -20.49 -22.65
N VAL A 109 -4.15 -21.68 -22.04
CA VAL A 109 -4.03 -21.80 -20.57
C VAL A 109 -2.66 -21.30 -20.11
N LEU A 110 -1.58 -21.65 -20.80
CA LEU A 110 -0.22 -21.19 -20.46
C LEU A 110 -0.10 -19.66 -20.56
N GLU A 111 -0.64 -19.04 -21.62
CA GLU A 111 -0.70 -17.58 -21.77
C GLU A 111 -1.48 -16.92 -20.61
N LEU A 112 -2.69 -17.46 -20.31
CA LEU A 112 -3.52 -16.94 -19.23
C LEU A 112 -2.87 -17.07 -17.84
N LEU A 113 -1.99 -18.06 -17.66
CA LEU A 113 -1.19 -18.27 -16.45
C LEU A 113 0.09 -17.43 -16.42
N GLY A 114 0.39 -16.69 -17.50
CA GLY A 114 1.55 -15.81 -17.59
C GLY A 114 2.87 -16.52 -17.87
N VAL A 115 2.83 -17.75 -18.41
CA VAL A 115 4.03 -18.42 -18.91
C VAL A 115 4.52 -17.69 -20.16
N THR A 116 5.81 -17.41 -20.25
CA THR A 116 6.41 -16.64 -21.35
C THR A 116 7.54 -17.38 -22.06
N HIS A 117 7.97 -18.51 -21.52
CA HIS A 117 9.06 -19.31 -22.06
C HIS A 117 8.53 -20.67 -22.51
N MET A 118 8.86 -21.05 -23.74
CA MET A 118 8.40 -22.28 -24.35
C MET A 118 9.45 -22.88 -25.26
N VAL A 119 9.50 -24.23 -25.31
CA VAL A 119 10.17 -25.01 -26.38
C VAL A 119 9.13 -25.90 -27.00
N VAL A 120 9.06 -25.96 -28.32
CA VAL A 120 8.22 -26.92 -29.06
C VAL A 120 8.99 -28.17 -29.33
N ALA A 121 8.49 -29.31 -28.84
CA ALA A 121 8.99 -30.65 -29.19
C ALA A 121 8.10 -31.26 -30.28
N LEU A 122 8.58 -31.31 -31.50
CA LEU A 122 7.89 -31.92 -32.60
C LEU A 122 8.18 -33.45 -32.58
N THR A 123 7.25 -34.22 -32.05
CA THR A 123 7.43 -35.63 -31.74
C THR A 123 7.07 -36.57 -32.91
N MET A 124 7.38 -37.85 -32.75
CA MET A 124 7.07 -38.90 -33.73
C MET A 124 7.72 -38.70 -35.12
N CYS A 125 8.86 -38.00 -35.15
CA CYS A 125 9.59 -37.79 -36.40
C CYS A 125 10.12 -39.08 -37.05
N ASP A 126 10.18 -40.17 -36.29
CA ASP A 126 10.47 -41.50 -36.84
C ASP A 126 9.31 -42.09 -37.65
N LEU A 127 8.11 -41.52 -37.57
CA LEU A 127 6.92 -41.94 -38.31
C LEU A 127 6.56 -40.98 -39.46
N ALA A 128 7.23 -39.82 -39.54
CA ALA A 128 6.99 -38.77 -40.53
C ALA A 128 8.15 -38.68 -41.51
N ASP A 129 7.87 -38.35 -42.77
CA ASP A 129 8.89 -37.98 -43.74
C ASP A 129 9.25 -36.48 -43.59
N SER A 130 10.26 -36.03 -44.36
CA SER A 130 10.73 -34.64 -44.26
C SER A 130 9.67 -33.60 -44.64
N GLU A 131 8.79 -33.92 -45.61
CA GLU A 131 7.72 -33.03 -46.05
C GLU A 131 6.64 -32.89 -44.97
N MET A 132 6.29 -33.96 -44.27
CA MET A 132 5.37 -33.96 -43.15
C MET A 132 5.93 -33.14 -41.97
N ILE A 133 7.23 -33.28 -41.67
CA ILE A 133 7.89 -32.52 -40.61
C ILE A 133 7.82 -31.01 -40.93
N GLU A 134 8.22 -30.61 -42.17
CA GLU A 134 8.15 -29.21 -42.60
C GLU A 134 6.73 -28.62 -42.53
N LEU A 135 5.71 -29.40 -42.94
CA LEU A 135 4.30 -28.98 -42.83
C LEU A 135 3.85 -28.82 -41.40
N ALA A 136 4.26 -29.70 -40.49
CA ALA A 136 3.93 -29.58 -39.07
C ALA A 136 4.65 -28.42 -38.41
N GLU A 137 5.89 -28.10 -38.81
CA GLU A 137 6.62 -26.92 -38.38
C GLU A 137 5.87 -25.64 -38.80
N LEU A 138 5.43 -25.54 -40.04
CA LEU A 138 4.66 -24.43 -40.56
C LEU A 138 3.29 -24.25 -39.85
N ASP A 139 2.59 -25.36 -39.55
CA ASP A 139 1.30 -25.32 -38.83
C ASP A 139 1.48 -24.83 -37.39
N VAL A 140 2.57 -25.21 -36.72
CA VAL A 140 2.89 -24.72 -35.37
C VAL A 140 3.32 -23.27 -35.41
N ASP A 141 4.16 -22.86 -36.36
CA ASP A 141 4.62 -21.46 -36.52
C ASP A 141 3.44 -20.53 -36.80
N ASP A 142 2.55 -20.86 -37.73
CA ASP A 142 1.33 -20.09 -38.01
C ASP A 142 0.44 -19.97 -36.76
N PHE A 143 0.26 -21.06 -36.02
CA PHE A 143 -0.54 -21.03 -34.79
C PHE A 143 0.08 -20.19 -33.69
N LEU A 144 1.38 -20.22 -33.48
CA LEU A 144 2.05 -19.50 -32.41
C LEU A 144 2.33 -18.02 -32.75
N SER A 145 2.25 -17.63 -34.04
CA SER A 145 2.59 -16.28 -34.52
C SER A 145 1.86 -15.16 -33.82
N ASP A 146 0.60 -15.37 -33.42
CA ASP A 146 -0.25 -14.41 -32.72
C ASP A 146 -0.21 -14.56 -31.18
N THR A 147 0.70 -15.38 -30.64
CA THR A 147 0.84 -15.66 -29.20
C THR A 147 2.14 -15.07 -28.64
N VAL A 148 2.27 -15.06 -27.31
CA VAL A 148 3.53 -14.68 -26.64
C VAL A 148 4.68 -15.65 -26.91
N PHE A 149 4.43 -16.76 -27.59
CA PHE A 149 5.37 -17.83 -27.92
C PHE A 149 5.80 -17.84 -29.38
N ALA A 150 5.58 -16.77 -30.14
CA ALA A 150 5.91 -16.68 -31.57
C ALA A 150 7.38 -17.03 -31.88
N ASP A 151 8.31 -16.74 -30.98
CA ASP A 151 9.75 -17.02 -31.14
C ASP A 151 10.19 -18.31 -30.42
N ALA A 152 9.28 -19.21 -30.06
CA ALA A 152 9.63 -20.43 -29.34
C ALA A 152 10.49 -21.37 -30.21
N PRO A 153 11.66 -21.84 -29.73
CA PRO A 153 12.47 -22.78 -30.49
C PRO A 153 11.73 -24.09 -30.71
N MET A 154 11.81 -24.61 -31.93
CA MET A 154 11.15 -25.84 -32.32
C MET A 154 12.19 -26.92 -32.62
N VAL A 155 12.03 -28.09 -32.02
CA VAL A 155 12.99 -29.21 -32.12
C VAL A 155 12.28 -30.49 -32.54
N PRO A 156 12.59 -31.03 -33.73
CA PRO A 156 12.13 -32.36 -34.17
C PRO A 156 12.77 -33.46 -33.32
N VAL A 157 11.93 -34.34 -32.74
CA VAL A 157 12.40 -35.41 -31.84
C VAL A 157 11.71 -36.75 -32.10
N SER A 158 12.39 -37.83 -31.75
CA SER A 158 11.79 -39.16 -31.62
C SER A 158 12.16 -39.75 -30.25
N SER A 159 11.20 -39.85 -29.36
CA SER A 159 11.37 -40.51 -28.06
C SER A 159 11.72 -41.99 -28.19
N LYS A 160 11.42 -42.62 -29.35
CA LYS A 160 11.67 -44.04 -29.62
C LYS A 160 13.10 -44.30 -30.07
N THR A 161 13.67 -43.42 -30.91
CA THR A 161 15.03 -43.58 -31.45
C THR A 161 16.07 -42.78 -30.67
N GLY A 162 15.63 -41.80 -29.87
CA GLY A 162 16.51 -40.86 -29.19
C GLY A 162 16.97 -39.67 -30.05
N ALA A 163 16.53 -39.60 -31.32
CA ALA A 163 16.91 -38.52 -32.22
C ALA A 163 16.36 -37.17 -31.71
N GLY A 164 17.19 -36.12 -31.75
CA GLY A 164 16.82 -34.75 -31.33
C GLY A 164 16.68 -34.51 -29.82
N ILE A 165 16.85 -35.54 -28.97
CA ILE A 165 16.69 -35.41 -27.52
C ILE A 165 17.78 -34.50 -26.93
N ASP A 166 19.03 -34.59 -27.37
CA ASP A 166 20.12 -33.73 -26.92
C ASP A 166 19.91 -32.27 -27.35
N ASP A 167 19.38 -32.05 -28.57
CA ASP A 167 19.04 -30.71 -29.07
C ASP A 167 17.88 -30.09 -28.26
N LEU A 168 16.87 -30.89 -27.91
CA LEU A 168 15.77 -30.47 -27.05
C LEU A 168 16.26 -30.11 -25.66
N LEU A 169 17.16 -30.90 -25.08
CA LEU A 169 17.77 -30.57 -23.77
C LEU A 169 18.58 -29.27 -23.82
N ALA A 170 19.30 -29.03 -24.93
CA ALA A 170 20.04 -27.76 -25.10
C ALA A 170 19.10 -26.55 -25.21
N ALA A 171 18.03 -26.66 -26.02
CA ALA A 171 17.03 -25.61 -26.15
C ALA A 171 16.31 -25.34 -24.80
N LEU A 172 16.01 -26.38 -24.04
CA LEU A 172 15.43 -26.21 -22.68
C LEU A 172 16.39 -25.52 -21.72
N ASP A 173 17.68 -25.87 -21.77
CA ASP A 173 18.69 -25.23 -20.90
C ASP A 173 18.83 -23.74 -21.19
N GLU A 174 18.74 -23.32 -22.46
CA GLU A 174 18.71 -21.90 -22.86
C GLU A 174 17.47 -21.19 -22.34
N GLN A 175 16.27 -21.77 -22.49
CA GLN A 175 15.02 -21.18 -21.98
C GLN A 175 15.00 -21.12 -20.45
N VAL A 176 15.50 -22.14 -19.77
CA VAL A 176 15.65 -22.15 -18.31
C VAL A 176 16.66 -21.09 -17.85
N ALA A 177 17.75 -20.87 -18.59
CA ALA A 177 18.72 -19.82 -18.27
C ALA A 177 18.11 -18.43 -18.42
N ALA A 178 17.32 -18.18 -19.47
CA ALA A 178 16.63 -16.91 -19.68
C ALA A 178 15.57 -16.64 -18.58
N CYS A 179 14.83 -17.66 -18.19
CA CYS A 179 13.84 -17.58 -17.13
C CYS A 179 14.48 -17.39 -15.73
N TRP A 180 15.64 -17.98 -15.49
CA TRP A 180 16.31 -17.98 -14.19
C TRP A 180 16.58 -16.57 -13.64
N ASP A 181 17.11 -15.67 -14.46
CA ASP A 181 17.46 -14.31 -14.01
C ASP A 181 16.20 -13.52 -13.64
N ALA A 182 15.10 -13.69 -14.37
CA ALA A 182 13.82 -13.07 -14.04
C ALA A 182 13.22 -13.67 -12.75
N CYS A 183 13.25 -15.00 -12.60
CA CYS A 183 12.76 -15.67 -11.39
C CYS A 183 13.58 -15.32 -10.15
N ARG A 184 14.91 -15.20 -10.27
CA ARG A 184 15.79 -14.79 -9.17
C ARG A 184 15.50 -13.36 -8.74
N THR A 185 15.39 -12.42 -9.66
CA THR A 185 15.05 -11.02 -9.36
C THR A 185 13.70 -10.92 -8.66
N ARG A 186 12.71 -11.68 -9.11
CA ARG A 186 11.40 -11.74 -8.47
C ARG A 186 11.46 -12.29 -7.05
N ALA A 187 12.25 -13.34 -6.80
CA ALA A 187 12.43 -13.92 -5.47
C ALA A 187 13.17 -12.97 -4.50
N GLU A 188 14.05 -12.12 -5.01
CA GLU A 188 14.77 -11.11 -4.21
C GLU A 188 13.90 -9.91 -3.84
N LEU A 189 12.84 -9.61 -4.62
CA LEU A 189 11.93 -8.49 -4.41
C LEU A 189 10.75 -8.81 -3.48
N THR A 190 10.59 -10.05 -3.04
CA THR A 190 9.47 -10.45 -2.20
C THR A 190 9.64 -10.02 -0.73
N ASP A 191 8.52 -9.84 -0.04
CA ASP A 191 8.45 -9.41 1.37
C ASP A 191 8.88 -10.49 2.39
N GLY A 192 9.46 -11.58 1.90
CA GLY A 192 9.82 -12.72 2.72
C GLY A 192 8.62 -13.56 3.18
N THR A 193 7.48 -13.48 2.49
CA THR A 193 6.25 -14.22 2.83
C THR A 193 6.09 -15.43 1.91
N PRO A 194 6.38 -16.66 2.36
CA PRO A 194 6.20 -17.85 1.54
C PRO A 194 4.73 -18.12 1.24
N ARG A 195 4.45 -18.63 0.04
CA ARG A 195 3.14 -19.13 -0.37
C ARG A 195 3.30 -20.51 -1.02
N LEU A 196 2.53 -21.47 -0.56
CA LEU A 196 2.49 -22.81 -1.12
C LEU A 196 1.05 -23.23 -1.42
N PRO A 197 0.58 -23.15 -2.68
CA PRO A 197 -0.69 -23.75 -3.09
C PRO A 197 -0.60 -25.27 -2.95
N ILE A 198 -1.50 -25.87 -2.15
CA ILE A 198 -1.52 -27.32 -1.92
C ILE A 198 -2.17 -28.01 -3.12
N ASP A 199 -1.43 -28.84 -3.82
CA ASP A 199 -1.92 -29.66 -4.92
C ASP A 199 -2.22 -31.11 -4.51
N ARG A 200 -1.57 -31.60 -3.45
CA ARG A 200 -1.87 -32.91 -2.84
C ARG A 200 -1.73 -32.82 -1.33
N CYS A 201 -2.60 -33.54 -0.63
CA CYS A 201 -2.52 -33.77 0.80
C CYS A 201 -2.71 -35.27 1.07
N PHE A 202 -1.81 -35.88 1.81
CA PHE A 202 -1.90 -37.31 2.16
C PHE A 202 -1.24 -37.59 3.49
N THR A 203 -1.68 -38.69 4.13
CA THR A 203 -1.10 -39.13 5.41
C THR A 203 -0.23 -40.34 5.22
N ILE A 204 1.02 -40.28 5.68
CA ILE A 204 1.96 -41.39 5.67
C ILE A 204 2.05 -42.00 7.07
N LYS A 205 1.86 -43.30 7.18
CA LYS A 205 1.95 -44.00 8.48
C LYS A 205 3.35 -43.80 9.08
N GLY A 206 3.41 -43.28 10.30
CA GLY A 206 4.65 -43.00 11.02
C GLY A 206 5.30 -41.65 10.73
N VAL A 207 4.92 -40.96 9.64
CA VAL A 207 5.43 -39.63 9.26
C VAL A 207 4.41 -38.54 9.60
N GLY A 208 3.13 -38.77 9.36
CA GLY A 208 2.06 -37.80 9.57
C GLY A 208 1.51 -37.23 8.26
N THR A 209 0.91 -36.05 8.34
CA THR A 209 0.34 -35.36 7.16
C THR A 209 1.44 -34.70 6.35
N VAL A 210 1.42 -34.97 5.05
CA VAL A 210 2.34 -34.39 4.06
C VAL A 210 1.50 -33.67 3.01
N VAL A 211 1.88 -32.45 2.73
CA VAL A 211 1.32 -31.66 1.62
C VAL A 211 2.38 -31.41 0.57
N THR A 212 1.97 -31.30 -0.70
CA THR A 212 2.88 -30.96 -1.79
C THR A 212 2.37 -29.73 -2.55
N GLY A 213 3.30 -29.00 -3.16
CA GLY A 213 3.02 -27.83 -3.99
C GLY A 213 4.29 -27.22 -4.55
N THR A 214 4.13 -26.19 -5.35
CA THR A 214 5.23 -25.31 -5.78
C THR A 214 5.34 -24.16 -4.79
N LEU A 215 6.53 -23.93 -4.24
CA LEU A 215 6.77 -22.82 -3.30
C LEU A 215 6.96 -21.53 -4.09
N HIS A 216 6.28 -20.47 -3.67
CA HIS A 216 6.35 -19.13 -4.24
C HIS A 216 6.86 -18.11 -3.22
N ASP A 217 7.38 -17.00 -3.74
CA ASP A 217 7.68 -15.72 -3.10
C ASP A 217 8.83 -15.76 -2.09
N ALA A 218 8.86 -16.69 -1.13
CA ALA A 218 9.92 -16.72 -0.12
C ALA A 218 10.26 -18.17 0.31
N PRO A 219 11.44 -18.40 0.87
CA PRO A 219 11.83 -19.71 1.35
C PRO A 219 11.07 -20.15 2.60
N VAL A 220 10.98 -21.49 2.79
CA VAL A 220 10.45 -22.14 3.99
C VAL A 220 11.52 -23.04 4.60
N ALA A 221 11.65 -23.00 5.91
CA ALA A 221 12.59 -23.82 6.69
C ALA A 221 11.87 -24.79 7.63
N VAL A 222 12.56 -25.84 8.03
CA VAL A 222 12.08 -26.74 9.10
C VAL A 222 11.96 -25.95 10.40
N GLY A 223 10.79 -26.02 11.03
CA GLY A 223 10.45 -25.30 12.25
C GLY A 223 9.56 -24.09 12.04
N ASP A 224 9.41 -23.61 10.79
CA ASP A 224 8.54 -22.47 10.46
C ASP A 224 7.08 -22.78 10.79
N GLU A 225 6.37 -21.74 11.25
CA GLU A 225 4.94 -21.77 11.49
C GLU A 225 4.21 -21.14 10.32
N LEU A 226 3.28 -21.88 9.75
CA LEU A 226 2.48 -21.49 8.61
C LEU A 226 0.99 -21.61 8.93
N MET A 227 0.16 -20.88 8.20
CA MET A 227 -1.29 -20.97 8.25
C MET A 227 -1.85 -21.38 6.89
N ALA A 228 -2.74 -22.36 6.89
CA ALA A 228 -3.50 -22.73 5.69
C ALA A 228 -4.74 -21.85 5.54
N LEU A 229 -5.02 -21.37 4.34
CA LEU A 229 -6.21 -20.63 3.96
C LEU A 229 -6.99 -21.42 2.88
N PRO A 230 -8.31 -21.49 2.95
CA PRO A 230 -9.24 -20.74 3.79
C PRO A 230 -9.49 -21.31 5.20
N SER A 231 -9.04 -22.52 5.53
CA SER A 231 -9.35 -23.22 6.79
C SER A 231 -8.84 -22.51 8.05
N ARG A 232 -7.80 -21.66 7.92
CA ARG A 232 -7.09 -20.99 9.03
C ARG A 232 -6.39 -21.97 9.98
N THR A 233 -6.02 -23.14 9.46
CA THR A 233 -5.31 -24.16 10.23
C THR A 233 -3.85 -23.72 10.42
N VAL A 234 -3.44 -23.52 11.66
CA VAL A 234 -2.05 -23.23 11.99
C VAL A 234 -1.26 -24.54 12.05
N CYS A 235 -0.13 -24.58 11.38
CA CYS A 235 0.72 -25.76 11.30
C CYS A 235 2.20 -25.39 11.37
N ARG A 236 3.02 -26.33 11.84
CA ARG A 236 4.48 -26.21 11.87
C ARG A 236 5.13 -27.19 10.92
N VAL A 237 6.14 -26.73 10.19
CA VAL A 237 6.94 -27.55 9.28
C VAL A 237 7.87 -28.46 10.09
N ARG A 238 7.65 -29.77 10.03
CA ARG A 238 8.47 -30.77 10.70
C ARG A 238 9.60 -31.30 9.83
N GLY A 239 9.39 -31.33 8.51
CA GLY A 239 10.36 -31.80 7.55
C GLY A 239 10.04 -31.30 6.15
N ILE A 240 11.04 -31.19 5.31
CA ILE A 240 10.97 -30.71 3.95
C ILE A 240 11.65 -31.73 3.04
N GLN A 241 11.05 -32.00 1.88
CA GLN A 241 11.66 -32.79 0.80
C GLN A 241 11.62 -31.96 -0.50
N VAL A 242 12.81 -31.77 -1.05
CA VAL A 242 13.06 -31.19 -2.38
C VAL A 242 14.11 -32.10 -2.99
N HIS A 243 13.81 -32.95 -3.96
CA HIS A 243 14.73 -33.95 -4.50
C HIS A 243 15.42 -34.87 -3.43
N GLY A 244 14.92 -34.88 -2.21
CA GLY A 244 15.45 -35.53 -1.02
C GLY A 244 15.14 -34.73 0.25
N GLU A 245 15.65 -35.19 1.40
CA GLU A 245 15.50 -34.40 2.64
C GLU A 245 16.31 -33.10 2.59
N SER A 246 15.66 -31.99 2.91
CA SER A 246 16.28 -30.67 2.94
C SER A 246 15.89 -29.90 4.20
N PRO A 247 16.78 -29.10 4.80
CA PRO A 247 16.43 -28.23 5.93
C PRO A 247 15.62 -27.00 5.48
N ARG A 248 15.65 -26.66 4.17
CA ARG A 248 15.03 -25.46 3.60
C ARG A 248 14.59 -25.70 2.17
N ALA A 249 13.49 -25.09 1.78
CA ALA A 249 13.02 -24.99 0.41
C ALA A 249 13.11 -23.54 -0.11
N LEU A 250 13.34 -23.40 -1.41
CA LEU A 250 13.44 -22.09 -2.09
C LEU A 250 12.20 -21.83 -2.96
N PRO A 251 11.83 -20.56 -3.21
CA PRO A 251 10.79 -20.23 -4.20
C PRO A 251 11.12 -20.83 -5.56
N GLY A 252 10.09 -21.28 -6.29
CA GLY A 252 10.23 -21.97 -7.57
C GLY A 252 10.50 -23.47 -7.46
N GLN A 253 10.77 -23.98 -6.25
CA GLN A 253 10.93 -25.43 -6.05
C GLN A 253 9.60 -26.11 -5.81
N ARG A 254 9.50 -27.35 -6.33
CA ARG A 254 8.45 -28.26 -5.95
C ARG A 254 8.83 -28.95 -4.64
N VAL A 255 7.96 -28.82 -3.63
CA VAL A 255 8.28 -29.26 -2.28
C VAL A 255 7.22 -30.19 -1.70
N ALA A 256 7.64 -31.09 -0.82
CA ALA A 256 6.76 -31.82 0.09
C ALA A 256 7.06 -31.38 1.53
N LEU A 257 6.04 -30.86 2.22
CA LEU A 257 6.14 -30.42 3.60
C LEU A 257 5.43 -31.42 4.51
N ASN A 258 6.16 -31.96 5.48
CA ASN A 258 5.57 -32.70 6.58
C ASN A 258 5.12 -31.71 7.64
N LEU A 259 3.82 -31.68 7.93
CA LEU A 259 3.19 -30.70 8.79
C LEU A 259 2.69 -31.34 10.10
N VAL A 260 2.81 -30.57 11.20
CA VAL A 260 2.26 -30.93 12.49
C VAL A 260 1.45 -29.76 13.04
N GLY A 261 0.38 -30.06 13.76
CA GLY A 261 -0.55 -29.08 14.34
C GLY A 261 -1.95 -29.63 14.44
N ASP A 262 -2.80 -28.94 15.18
CA ASP A 262 -4.21 -29.31 15.30
C ASP A 262 -4.93 -29.02 13.98
N GLY A 263 -5.67 -30.01 13.46
CA GLY A 263 -6.45 -29.86 12.23
C GLY A 263 -5.68 -30.12 10.93
N VAL A 264 -4.35 -30.31 10.93
CA VAL A 264 -3.56 -30.57 9.68
C VAL A 264 -4.04 -31.80 8.90
N ALA A 265 -4.65 -32.77 9.56
CA ALA A 265 -5.22 -33.96 8.88
C ALA A 265 -6.48 -33.66 8.05
N ALA A 266 -7.08 -32.49 8.23
CA ALA A 266 -8.24 -32.00 7.49
C ALA A 266 -7.86 -31.04 6.34
N LEU A 267 -6.57 -30.73 6.17
CA LEU A 267 -6.10 -29.95 5.03
C LEU A 267 -6.43 -30.68 3.72
N ASP A 268 -6.79 -29.92 2.71
CA ASP A 268 -7.15 -30.47 1.42
C ASP A 268 -6.48 -29.70 0.27
N ARG A 269 -6.55 -30.28 -0.91
CA ARG A 269 -6.14 -29.64 -2.15
C ARG A 269 -6.88 -28.32 -2.36
N GLY A 270 -6.19 -27.32 -2.87
CA GLY A 270 -6.74 -25.99 -3.12
C GLY A 270 -6.57 -25.00 -1.96
N GLU A 271 -6.11 -25.47 -0.80
CA GLU A 271 -5.69 -24.56 0.25
C GLU A 271 -4.29 -23.98 -0.05
N MET A 272 -4.02 -22.81 0.53
CA MET A 272 -2.76 -22.09 0.41
C MET A 272 -2.10 -22.01 1.78
N LEU A 273 -0.87 -22.51 1.91
CA LEU A 273 -0.03 -22.26 3.08
C LEU A 273 0.71 -20.93 2.95
N GLY A 274 0.81 -20.19 4.03
CA GLY A 274 1.57 -18.95 4.11
C GLY A 274 1.73 -18.45 5.54
N VAL A 275 2.22 -17.25 5.74
CA VAL A 275 2.41 -16.64 7.06
C VAL A 275 1.14 -15.90 7.48
N GLU A 276 0.71 -16.08 8.73
CA GLU A 276 -0.49 -15.43 9.27
C GLU A 276 -0.42 -13.91 9.14
N GLY A 277 -1.52 -13.29 8.70
CA GLY A 277 -1.66 -11.84 8.55
C GLY A 277 -0.94 -11.22 7.36
N ARG A 278 -0.11 -11.98 6.62
CA ARG A 278 0.66 -11.47 5.49
C ARG A 278 -0.06 -11.55 4.14
N PHE A 279 -1.04 -12.42 4.01
CA PHE A 279 -1.93 -12.44 2.86
C PHE A 279 -3.36 -12.74 3.30
N GLY A 280 -4.32 -12.31 2.48
CA GLY A 280 -5.73 -12.35 2.83
C GLY A 280 -6.53 -13.29 1.97
N GLN A 281 -7.78 -13.47 2.37
CA GLN A 281 -8.81 -14.14 1.58
C GLN A 281 -9.72 -13.07 0.98
N THR A 282 -10.18 -13.31 -0.24
CA THR A 282 -11.13 -12.42 -0.90
C THR A 282 -12.38 -13.16 -1.38
N MET A 283 -13.50 -12.47 -1.33
CA MET A 283 -14.75 -12.85 -1.99
C MET A 283 -14.95 -12.08 -3.30
N ARG A 284 -14.06 -11.11 -3.61
CA ARG A 284 -14.16 -10.23 -4.78
C ARG A 284 -12.79 -9.69 -5.13
N PHE A 285 -12.46 -9.72 -6.41
CA PHE A 285 -11.23 -9.16 -6.91
C PHE A 285 -11.44 -8.51 -8.28
N MET A 286 -10.50 -7.69 -8.70
CA MET A 286 -10.45 -7.10 -10.03
C MET A 286 -9.41 -7.82 -10.85
N MET A 287 -9.72 -8.10 -12.10
CA MET A 287 -8.76 -8.69 -13.03
C MET A 287 -8.85 -8.09 -14.43
N ALA A 288 -7.72 -8.06 -15.12
CA ALA A 288 -7.68 -7.91 -16.57
C ALA A 288 -8.04 -9.27 -17.17
N PHE A 289 -9.25 -9.37 -17.70
CA PHE A 289 -9.83 -10.62 -18.18
C PHE A 289 -9.90 -10.64 -19.70
N THR A 290 -9.28 -11.64 -20.29
CA THR A 290 -9.37 -11.93 -21.73
C THR A 290 -10.42 -13.01 -21.96
N TYR A 291 -11.42 -12.71 -22.80
CA TYR A 291 -12.46 -13.66 -23.16
C TYR A 291 -12.12 -14.41 -24.45
N LEU A 292 -11.81 -15.67 -24.37
CA LEU A 292 -11.44 -16.54 -25.51
C LEU A 292 -12.64 -17.15 -26.25
N GLY A 293 -13.84 -17.03 -25.69
CA GLY A 293 -15.01 -17.70 -26.21
C GLY A 293 -15.09 -19.17 -25.76
N ARG A 294 -15.72 -20.00 -26.59
CA ARG A 294 -15.79 -21.46 -26.39
C ARG A 294 -15.33 -22.13 -27.67
N GLU A 295 -14.30 -22.91 -27.58
CA GLU A 295 -13.80 -23.68 -28.73
C GLU A 295 -14.88 -24.63 -29.28
N GLY A 296 -15.00 -24.73 -30.60
CA GLY A 296 -16.00 -25.57 -31.27
C GLY A 296 -17.45 -25.11 -31.14
N ALA A 297 -17.74 -24.00 -30.48
CA ALA A 297 -19.07 -23.42 -30.37
C ALA A 297 -19.22 -22.17 -31.25
N LYS A 298 -20.48 -21.82 -31.62
CA LYS A 298 -20.71 -20.50 -32.27
C LYS A 298 -20.20 -19.39 -31.36
N PRO A 299 -19.54 -18.36 -31.90
CA PRO A 299 -19.08 -17.21 -31.12
C PRO A 299 -20.25 -16.65 -30.29
N ARG A 300 -20.09 -16.69 -28.98
CA ARG A 300 -21.06 -16.12 -28.05
C ARG A 300 -20.37 -15.00 -27.32
N VAL A 301 -21.09 -13.94 -27.09
CA VAL A 301 -20.63 -12.87 -26.20
C VAL A 301 -20.74 -13.30 -24.75
N LEU A 302 -19.89 -12.76 -23.90
CA LEU A 302 -19.96 -12.94 -22.45
C LEU A 302 -20.83 -11.84 -21.85
N GLU A 303 -21.89 -12.22 -21.18
CA GLU A 303 -22.80 -11.28 -20.49
C GLU A 303 -22.38 -11.06 -19.03
N SER A 304 -22.68 -9.86 -18.50
CA SER A 304 -22.47 -9.54 -17.09
C SER A 304 -23.26 -10.47 -16.18
N GLY A 305 -22.63 -10.95 -15.10
CA GLY A 305 -23.24 -11.89 -14.15
C GLY A 305 -23.12 -13.36 -14.54
N ALA A 306 -22.42 -13.70 -15.62
CA ALA A 306 -22.18 -15.08 -16.03
C ALA A 306 -21.59 -15.90 -14.88
N ARG A 307 -22.17 -17.06 -14.56
CA ARG A 307 -21.69 -17.99 -13.54
C ARG A 307 -20.56 -18.84 -14.11
N VAL A 308 -19.46 -18.95 -13.39
CA VAL A 308 -18.21 -19.54 -13.86
C VAL A 308 -17.49 -20.31 -12.75
N HIS A 309 -16.58 -21.20 -13.13
CA HIS A 309 -15.54 -21.71 -12.24
C HIS A 309 -14.30 -20.82 -12.39
N VAL A 310 -13.77 -20.36 -11.28
CA VAL A 310 -12.55 -19.56 -11.19
C VAL A 310 -11.46 -20.44 -10.59
N MET A 311 -10.38 -20.62 -11.31
CA MET A 311 -9.23 -21.39 -10.89
C MET A 311 -8.05 -20.45 -10.67
N ALA A 312 -7.48 -20.48 -9.46
CA ALA A 312 -6.27 -19.71 -9.14
C ALA A 312 -5.38 -20.55 -8.20
N GLY A 313 -4.11 -20.66 -8.53
CA GLY A 313 -3.27 -21.67 -7.92
C GLY A 313 -3.88 -23.07 -8.11
N THR A 314 -3.97 -23.82 -7.04
CA THR A 314 -4.59 -25.14 -7.02
C THR A 314 -6.08 -25.13 -6.65
N ALA A 315 -6.61 -23.95 -6.28
CA ALA A 315 -7.99 -23.78 -5.84
C ALA A 315 -8.96 -23.63 -7.02
N GLU A 316 -10.19 -24.13 -6.82
CA GLU A 316 -11.33 -23.91 -7.71
C GLU A 316 -12.51 -23.40 -6.91
N VAL A 317 -13.06 -22.23 -7.28
CA VAL A 317 -14.21 -21.62 -6.62
C VAL A 317 -15.23 -21.18 -7.66
N VAL A 318 -16.51 -21.39 -7.40
CA VAL A 318 -17.58 -20.87 -8.25
C VAL A 318 -17.74 -19.38 -8.00
N GLY A 319 -17.95 -18.62 -9.07
CA GLY A 319 -18.14 -17.17 -9.01
C GLY A 319 -18.96 -16.63 -10.17
N ARG A 320 -18.97 -15.30 -10.26
CA ARG A 320 -19.62 -14.55 -11.35
C ARG A 320 -18.69 -13.47 -11.87
N ILE A 321 -18.64 -13.31 -13.19
CA ILE A 321 -17.97 -12.20 -13.85
C ILE A 321 -18.94 -11.03 -13.96
N MET A 322 -18.53 -9.86 -13.48
CA MET A 322 -19.30 -8.63 -13.57
C MET A 322 -18.58 -7.66 -14.51
N LEU A 323 -19.20 -7.34 -15.62
CA LEU A 323 -18.72 -6.33 -16.55
C LEU A 323 -19.06 -4.94 -15.98
N LEU A 324 -18.09 -4.04 -15.92
CA LEU A 324 -18.21 -2.76 -15.21
C LEU A 324 -18.37 -1.55 -16.14
N GLU A 325 -18.09 -1.74 -17.42
CA GLU A 325 -18.18 -0.66 -18.41
C GLU A 325 -19.46 -0.76 -19.23
N GLY A 326 -20.53 -0.14 -18.70
CA GLY A 326 -21.82 -0.06 -19.39
C GLY A 326 -22.53 -1.40 -19.61
N GLU A 327 -22.08 -2.47 -18.94
CA GLU A 327 -22.61 -3.84 -19.02
C GLU A 327 -22.71 -4.43 -20.46
N ALA A 328 -22.09 -3.76 -21.46
CA ALA A 328 -22.04 -4.28 -22.82
C ALA A 328 -21.36 -5.67 -22.83
N PRO A 329 -21.95 -6.67 -23.52
CA PRO A 329 -21.35 -8.00 -23.62
C PRO A 329 -19.93 -7.95 -24.20
N MET A 330 -19.03 -8.82 -23.70
CA MET A 330 -17.67 -8.96 -24.26
C MET A 330 -17.66 -9.85 -25.50
N ALA A 331 -16.96 -9.41 -26.53
CA ALA A 331 -16.68 -10.20 -27.72
C ALA A 331 -15.48 -11.16 -27.48
N VAL A 332 -15.40 -12.20 -28.29
CA VAL A 332 -14.25 -13.12 -28.30
C VAL A 332 -12.97 -12.37 -28.68
N GLY A 333 -11.89 -12.60 -27.97
CA GLY A 333 -10.59 -11.94 -28.12
C GLY A 333 -10.48 -10.60 -27.36
N GLU A 334 -11.57 -10.14 -26.76
CA GLU A 334 -11.58 -8.87 -26.03
C GLU A 334 -10.98 -9.03 -24.61
N THR A 335 -10.17 -8.07 -24.20
CA THR A 335 -9.67 -7.94 -22.81
C THR A 335 -10.32 -6.74 -22.15
N ARG A 336 -10.89 -6.95 -20.97
CA ARG A 336 -11.48 -5.90 -20.13
C ARG A 336 -11.15 -6.07 -18.67
N ILE A 337 -11.21 -4.96 -17.93
CA ILE A 337 -11.20 -4.98 -16.48
C ILE A 337 -12.57 -5.41 -15.97
N VAL A 338 -12.61 -6.54 -15.27
CA VAL A 338 -13.84 -7.12 -14.72
C VAL A 338 -13.74 -7.29 -13.21
N GLN A 339 -14.89 -7.27 -12.54
CA GLN A 339 -14.98 -7.69 -11.15
C GLN A 339 -15.45 -9.14 -11.07
N VAL A 340 -14.64 -9.99 -10.47
CA VAL A 340 -15.02 -11.36 -10.16
C VAL A 340 -15.59 -11.43 -8.74
N ARG A 341 -16.78 -12.02 -8.60
CA ARG A 341 -17.46 -12.22 -7.31
C ARG A 341 -17.59 -13.70 -7.05
N LEU A 342 -16.98 -14.15 -5.98
CA LEU A 342 -16.88 -15.55 -5.61
C LEU A 342 -18.01 -15.98 -4.67
N GLU A 343 -18.37 -17.27 -4.71
CA GLU A 343 -19.32 -17.89 -3.77
C GLU A 343 -18.62 -18.32 -2.47
N ASN A 344 -17.31 -18.62 -2.51
CA ASN A 344 -16.45 -18.88 -1.37
C ASN A 344 -15.18 -18.05 -1.45
N SER A 345 -14.50 -17.83 -0.32
CA SER A 345 -13.29 -17.04 -0.30
C SER A 345 -12.10 -17.78 -0.94
N LEU A 346 -11.21 -17.02 -1.56
CA LEU A 346 -10.01 -17.49 -2.22
C LEU A 346 -8.81 -16.67 -1.76
N PRO A 347 -7.69 -17.28 -1.38
CA PRO A 347 -6.44 -16.56 -1.13
C PRO A 347 -5.83 -16.12 -2.45
N LEU A 348 -5.77 -14.83 -2.69
CA LEU A 348 -5.23 -14.20 -3.91
C LEU A 348 -4.42 -12.95 -3.57
N ARG A 349 -3.45 -12.63 -4.41
CA ARG A 349 -2.73 -11.35 -4.44
C ARG A 349 -2.84 -10.69 -5.81
N ALA A 350 -2.59 -9.39 -5.86
CA ALA A 350 -2.34 -8.69 -7.11
C ALA A 350 -1.13 -9.33 -7.82
N GLY A 351 -1.24 -9.48 -9.14
CA GLY A 351 -0.24 -10.19 -9.94
C GLY A 351 -0.48 -11.68 -10.12
N ASP A 352 -1.30 -12.33 -9.28
CA ASP A 352 -1.68 -13.72 -9.50
C ASP A 352 -2.51 -13.86 -10.80
N HIS A 353 -2.47 -15.05 -11.39
CA HIS A 353 -3.26 -15.38 -12.56
C HIS A 353 -4.46 -16.26 -12.20
N ALA A 354 -5.56 -16.04 -12.89
CA ALA A 354 -6.74 -16.87 -12.75
C ALA A 354 -7.27 -17.32 -14.12
N VAL A 355 -7.57 -18.61 -14.21
CA VAL A 355 -8.22 -19.21 -15.39
C VAL A 355 -9.69 -19.38 -15.10
N VAL A 356 -10.52 -19.08 -16.08
CA VAL A 356 -11.97 -19.10 -15.94
C VAL A 356 -12.58 -20.13 -16.88
N LEU A 357 -13.37 -21.04 -16.29
CA LEU A 357 -14.10 -22.06 -17.04
C LEU A 357 -15.61 -21.76 -16.98
N SER A 358 -16.32 -22.09 -18.04
CA SER A 358 -17.77 -22.02 -18.06
C SER A 358 -18.38 -22.95 -17.01
N TYR A 359 -19.53 -22.55 -16.43
CA TYR A 359 -20.17 -23.34 -15.38
C TYR A 359 -20.69 -24.70 -15.88
N SER A 360 -21.31 -24.71 -17.06
CA SER A 360 -21.81 -25.95 -17.68
C SER A 360 -22.05 -25.73 -19.19
N PRO A 361 -21.53 -26.62 -20.07
CA PRO A 361 -20.46 -27.58 -19.80
C PRO A 361 -19.17 -26.88 -19.37
N VAL A 362 -18.30 -27.59 -18.63
CA VAL A 362 -17.01 -27.06 -18.17
C VAL A 362 -16.04 -27.01 -19.36
N MET A 363 -15.68 -25.79 -19.77
CA MET A 363 -14.80 -25.51 -20.89
C MET A 363 -14.00 -24.24 -20.58
N LEU A 364 -12.81 -24.10 -21.13
CA LEU A 364 -12.05 -22.84 -21.04
C LEU A 364 -12.85 -21.73 -21.72
N ILE A 365 -12.98 -20.58 -21.05
CA ILE A 365 -13.61 -19.40 -21.64
C ILE A 365 -12.74 -18.15 -21.55
N GLY A 366 -11.66 -18.18 -20.78
CA GLY A 366 -10.73 -17.07 -20.65
C GLY A 366 -10.01 -17.07 -19.31
N GLY A 367 -9.41 -15.96 -18.97
CA GLY A 367 -8.64 -15.77 -17.77
C GLY A 367 -7.82 -14.50 -17.82
N GLY A 368 -6.82 -14.40 -16.97
CA GLY A 368 -5.88 -13.28 -16.97
C GLY A 368 -5.33 -12.94 -15.60
N ARG A 369 -4.82 -11.73 -15.45
CA ARG A 369 -4.08 -11.29 -14.27
C ARG A 369 -4.98 -10.57 -13.26
N VAL A 370 -4.84 -10.91 -11.99
CA VAL A 370 -5.46 -10.21 -10.86
C VAL A 370 -4.80 -8.85 -10.69
N LEU A 371 -5.58 -7.77 -10.73
CA LEU A 371 -5.11 -6.40 -10.57
C LEU A 371 -5.19 -5.96 -9.10
N LEU A 372 -6.28 -6.30 -8.42
CA LEU A 372 -6.45 -6.08 -6.98
C LEU A 372 -7.16 -7.27 -6.36
N SER A 373 -6.59 -7.83 -5.29
CA SER A 373 -7.20 -8.94 -4.54
C SER A 373 -8.35 -8.47 -3.64
N ARG A 374 -8.40 -7.18 -3.31
CA ARG A 374 -9.44 -6.58 -2.45
C ARG A 374 -10.06 -5.39 -3.14
N CYS A 375 -11.36 -5.42 -3.35
CA CYS A 375 -12.09 -4.32 -3.96
C CYS A 375 -13.49 -4.16 -3.34
N ARG A 376 -14.02 -2.95 -3.39
CA ARG A 376 -15.43 -2.70 -3.05
C ARG A 376 -16.34 -3.27 -4.14
N ARG A 377 -17.60 -3.52 -3.80
CA ARG A 377 -18.60 -3.88 -4.79
C ARG A 377 -18.90 -2.67 -5.67
N SER A 378 -18.55 -2.75 -6.94
CA SER A 378 -18.82 -1.70 -7.93
C SER A 378 -19.76 -2.21 -9.00
N ARG A 379 -20.52 -1.30 -9.63
CA ARG A 379 -21.30 -1.55 -10.84
C ARG A 379 -20.68 -0.86 -12.02
N GLU A 380 -20.05 0.29 -11.79
CA GLU A 380 -19.34 1.11 -12.77
C GLU A 380 -18.00 1.54 -12.17
N LEU A 381 -17.03 1.81 -13.02
CA LEU A 381 -15.74 2.39 -12.62
C LEU A 381 -15.84 3.91 -12.66
N ALA A 382 -15.50 4.58 -11.57
CA ALA A 382 -15.25 6.01 -11.56
C ALA A 382 -13.99 6.33 -12.39
N GLU A 383 -13.86 7.55 -12.87
CA GLU A 383 -12.72 7.97 -13.71
C GLU A 383 -11.37 7.73 -13.03
N GLY A 384 -11.24 8.05 -11.74
CA GLY A 384 -10.03 7.77 -10.96
C GLY A 384 -9.75 6.28 -10.77
N GLU A 385 -10.79 5.43 -10.68
CA GLU A 385 -10.63 3.98 -10.63
C GLU A 385 -10.13 3.42 -11.97
N ARG A 386 -10.57 3.99 -13.11
CA ARG A 386 -10.05 3.60 -14.43
C ARG A 386 -8.55 3.87 -14.56
N ALA A 387 -8.10 5.04 -14.10
CA ALA A 387 -6.68 5.39 -14.08
C ALA A 387 -5.86 4.41 -13.19
N LEU A 388 -6.38 4.03 -12.03
CA LEU A 388 -5.77 3.04 -11.16
C LEU A 388 -5.61 1.69 -11.88
N TYR A 389 -6.69 1.15 -12.43
CA TYR A 389 -6.64 -0.16 -13.06
C TYR A 389 -5.82 -0.17 -14.36
N ALA A 390 -5.82 0.92 -15.13
CA ALA A 390 -4.95 1.05 -16.30
C ALA A 390 -3.46 1.03 -15.92
N ALA A 391 -3.09 1.72 -14.84
CA ALA A 391 -1.72 1.68 -14.34
C ALA A 391 -1.32 0.28 -13.84
N LEU A 392 -2.22 -0.39 -13.09
CA LEU A 392 -2.00 -1.76 -12.61
C LEU A 392 -1.89 -2.77 -13.76
N GLU A 393 -2.70 -2.63 -14.80
CA GLU A 393 -2.65 -3.46 -16.01
C GLU A 393 -1.32 -3.29 -16.75
N ALA A 394 -0.84 -2.05 -16.85
CA ALA A 394 0.46 -1.72 -17.45
C ALA A 394 1.66 -2.16 -16.57
N GLY A 395 1.44 -2.60 -15.33
CA GLY A 395 2.52 -2.91 -14.39
C GLY A 395 3.22 -1.66 -13.82
N ASP A 396 2.62 -0.47 -13.97
CA ASP A 396 3.14 0.78 -13.41
C ASP A 396 2.76 0.90 -11.92
N ILE A 397 3.63 0.39 -11.05
CA ILE A 397 3.43 0.46 -9.59
C ILE A 397 3.29 1.92 -9.12
N ALA A 398 4.15 2.82 -9.60
CA ALA A 398 4.13 4.22 -9.16
C ALA A 398 2.86 4.95 -9.63
N GLY A 399 2.42 4.70 -10.87
CA GLY A 399 1.15 5.18 -11.40
C GLY A 399 -0.04 4.64 -10.62
N GLY A 400 -0.03 3.34 -10.29
CA GLY A 400 -1.04 2.68 -9.48
C GLY A 400 -1.17 3.27 -8.08
N VAL A 401 -0.04 3.46 -7.38
CA VAL A 401 0.00 4.09 -6.05
C VAL A 401 -0.50 5.54 -6.13
N GLY A 402 -0.08 6.30 -7.14
CA GLY A 402 -0.53 7.68 -7.34
C GLY A 402 -2.04 7.80 -7.59
N ALA A 403 -2.57 6.95 -8.46
CA ALA A 403 -4.00 6.89 -8.76
C ALA A 403 -4.83 6.44 -7.53
N TRP A 404 -4.33 5.45 -6.78
CA TRP A 404 -4.99 5.00 -5.54
C TRP A 404 -5.00 6.10 -4.47
N LEU A 405 -3.87 6.81 -4.29
CA LEU A 405 -3.77 7.95 -3.38
C LEU A 405 -4.78 9.06 -3.73
N ALA A 406 -5.00 9.30 -5.02
CA ALA A 406 -5.97 10.30 -5.48
C ALA A 406 -7.43 9.92 -5.14
N LEU A 407 -7.72 8.65 -4.88
CA LEU A 407 -9.03 8.16 -4.44
C LEU A 407 -9.23 8.25 -2.91
N GLN A 408 -8.17 8.53 -2.15
CA GLN A 408 -8.28 8.66 -0.70
C GLN A 408 -8.79 10.04 -0.31
N THR A 409 -9.53 10.09 0.78
CA THR A 409 -10.07 11.33 1.37
C THR A 409 -9.28 11.81 2.58
N LEU A 410 -8.35 10.98 3.05
CA LEU A 410 -7.49 11.23 4.21
C LEU A 410 -6.07 10.75 3.94
N PRO A 411 -5.05 11.31 4.62
CA PRO A 411 -3.69 10.79 4.59
C PRO A 411 -3.62 9.33 5.04
N VAL A 412 -2.71 8.58 4.47
CA VAL A 412 -2.53 7.14 4.70
C VAL A 412 -1.08 6.80 5.03
N ALA A 413 -0.87 5.71 5.77
CA ALA A 413 0.46 5.18 6.03
C ALA A 413 0.98 4.30 4.87
N VAL A 414 2.28 4.04 4.82
CA VAL A 414 2.89 3.10 3.85
C VAL A 414 2.23 1.73 3.91
N ALA A 415 1.92 1.26 5.13
CA ALA A 415 1.28 -0.04 5.34
C ALA A 415 -0.10 -0.13 4.68
N ASP A 416 -0.87 0.95 4.66
CA ASP A 416 -2.20 0.99 4.02
C ASP A 416 -2.08 0.87 2.51
N VAL A 417 -1.10 1.56 1.91
CA VAL A 417 -0.80 1.47 0.47
C VAL A 417 -0.36 0.06 0.10
N ALA A 418 0.57 -0.51 0.87
CA ALA A 418 1.06 -1.86 0.67
C ALA A 418 -0.08 -2.89 0.75
N ALA A 419 -0.93 -2.79 1.78
CA ALA A 419 -2.07 -3.68 1.97
C ALA A 419 -3.17 -3.52 0.90
N ALA A 420 -3.39 -2.30 0.41
CA ALA A 420 -4.44 -2.02 -0.58
C ALA A 420 -4.08 -2.53 -1.97
N GLN A 421 -2.80 -2.58 -2.33
CA GLN A 421 -2.33 -2.98 -3.65
C GLN A 421 -1.51 -4.28 -3.65
N ASP A 422 -1.50 -5.01 -2.53
CA ASP A 422 -0.72 -6.24 -2.34
C ASP A 422 0.79 -6.07 -2.63
N LEU A 423 1.34 -4.86 -2.36
CA LEU A 423 2.75 -4.55 -2.53
C LEU A 423 3.55 -4.94 -1.28
N VAL A 424 4.84 -5.16 -1.46
CA VAL A 424 5.76 -5.19 -0.32
C VAL A 424 6.02 -3.77 0.19
N SER A 425 6.29 -3.63 1.50
CA SER A 425 6.45 -2.31 2.12
C SER A 425 7.51 -1.46 1.45
N GLY A 426 8.63 -2.06 1.01
CA GLY A 426 9.71 -1.36 0.31
C GLY A 426 9.30 -0.84 -1.07
N GLU A 427 8.49 -1.57 -1.83
CA GLU A 427 7.97 -1.12 -3.13
C GLU A 427 6.99 0.04 -2.95
N ALA A 428 6.07 -0.07 -1.97
CA ALA A 428 5.13 0.99 -1.65
C ALA A 428 5.87 2.27 -1.22
N GLU A 429 6.89 2.14 -0.37
CA GLU A 429 7.70 3.26 0.09
C GLU A 429 8.49 3.92 -1.05
N ALA A 430 9.13 3.12 -1.91
CA ALA A 430 9.85 3.63 -3.08
C ALA A 430 8.92 4.37 -4.06
N ALA A 431 7.73 3.83 -4.32
CA ALA A 431 6.72 4.47 -5.15
C ALA A 431 6.26 5.81 -4.55
N LEU A 432 5.95 5.84 -3.24
CA LEU A 432 5.55 7.05 -2.53
C LEU A 432 6.64 8.12 -2.54
N HIS A 433 7.90 7.76 -2.30
CA HIS A 433 9.03 8.69 -2.38
C HIS A 433 9.18 9.27 -3.80
N GLY A 434 9.03 8.46 -4.83
CA GLY A 434 9.03 8.92 -6.21
C GLY A 434 7.88 9.89 -6.52
N LEU A 435 6.68 9.67 -5.95
CA LEU A 435 5.52 10.56 -6.10
C LEU A 435 5.73 11.90 -5.37
N VAL A 436 6.33 11.87 -4.18
CA VAL A 436 6.70 13.09 -3.43
C VAL A 436 7.72 13.92 -4.21
N ALA A 437 8.77 13.28 -4.76
CA ALA A 437 9.78 13.96 -5.57
C ALA A 437 9.19 14.64 -6.83
N ARG A 438 8.09 14.10 -7.37
CA ARG A 438 7.35 14.68 -8.52
C ARG A 438 6.27 15.70 -8.12
N GLY A 439 6.05 15.94 -6.83
CA GLY A 439 5.02 16.86 -6.34
C GLY A 439 3.57 16.31 -6.46
N VAL A 440 3.39 15.03 -6.75
CA VAL A 440 2.08 14.37 -6.85
C VAL A 440 1.54 14.01 -5.46
N ALA A 441 2.44 13.65 -4.55
CA ALA A 441 2.12 13.35 -3.16
C ALA A 441 2.85 14.28 -2.20
N CYS A 442 2.27 14.46 -1.02
CA CYS A 442 2.84 15.19 0.10
C CYS A 442 3.12 14.23 1.26
N LYS A 443 4.17 14.53 2.02
CA LYS A 443 4.58 13.78 3.21
C LYS A 443 4.21 14.59 4.45
N LEU A 444 3.51 13.96 5.41
CA LEU A 444 3.14 14.56 6.69
C LEU A 444 3.77 13.77 7.85
N ALA A 445 4.12 14.46 8.92
CA ALA A 445 4.55 13.84 10.16
C ALA A 445 3.33 13.39 10.95
N GLY A 446 3.14 12.08 11.13
CA GLY A 446 2.11 11.53 12.02
C GLY A 446 2.70 11.11 13.36
N SER A 447 1.83 10.84 14.35
CA SER A 447 2.23 10.36 15.69
C SER A 447 2.96 9.00 15.64
N ASP A 448 2.50 8.11 14.77
CA ASP A 448 2.97 6.73 14.66
C ASP A 448 3.86 6.49 13.42
N GLY A 449 4.28 7.57 12.77
CA GLY A 449 5.15 7.50 11.60
C GLY A 449 4.77 8.49 10.51
N THR A 450 5.27 8.23 9.32
CA THR A 450 5.01 9.10 8.16
C THR A 450 3.68 8.76 7.50
N LEU A 451 2.90 9.79 7.23
CA LEU A 451 1.68 9.72 6.43
C LEU A 451 1.92 10.36 5.05
N TYR A 452 1.16 9.90 4.08
CA TYR A 452 1.20 10.38 2.69
C TYR A 452 -0.19 10.79 2.23
N ALA A 453 -0.24 11.87 1.46
CA ALA A 453 -1.46 12.42 0.92
C ALA A 453 -1.27 12.78 -0.55
N ASN A 454 -2.31 12.64 -1.37
CA ASN A 454 -2.32 13.29 -2.68
C ASN A 454 -2.36 14.81 -2.49
N ALA A 455 -1.62 15.57 -3.29
CA ALA A 455 -1.51 17.03 -3.14
C ALA A 455 -2.88 17.73 -3.21
N ALA A 456 -3.72 17.39 -4.19
CA ALA A 456 -5.04 17.97 -4.33
C ALA A 456 -5.99 17.62 -3.16
N MET A 457 -5.90 16.38 -2.65
CA MET A 457 -6.65 15.97 -1.46
C MET A 457 -6.21 16.77 -0.23
N LEU A 458 -4.91 17.00 -0.07
CA LEU A 458 -4.38 17.77 1.04
C LEU A 458 -4.83 19.23 0.97
N ASP A 459 -4.85 19.83 -0.22
CA ASP A 459 -5.38 21.20 -0.40
C ASP A 459 -6.87 21.27 -0.04
N ALA A 460 -7.67 20.29 -0.48
CA ALA A 460 -9.08 20.21 -0.09
C ALA A 460 -9.27 20.00 1.42
N ALA A 461 -8.38 19.26 2.08
CA ALA A 461 -8.40 19.10 3.53
C ALA A 461 -8.08 20.44 4.25
N MET A 462 -7.16 21.23 3.71
CA MET A 462 -6.84 22.57 4.24
C MET A 462 -7.99 23.55 4.06
N ASP A 463 -8.66 23.52 2.91
CA ASP A 463 -9.87 24.33 2.67
C ASP A 463 -10.99 23.95 3.66
N ALA A 464 -11.19 22.66 3.91
CA ALA A 464 -12.15 22.17 4.89
C ALA A 464 -11.82 22.66 6.31
N LEU A 465 -10.54 22.68 6.69
CA LEU A 465 -10.08 23.21 7.97
C LEU A 465 -10.40 24.70 8.10
N ALA A 466 -10.04 25.50 7.10
CA ALA A 466 -10.30 26.95 7.08
C ALA A 466 -11.80 27.27 7.21
N MET A 467 -12.62 26.57 6.40
CA MET A 467 -14.08 26.74 6.45
C MET A 467 -14.66 26.34 7.80
N THR A 468 -14.18 25.24 8.37
CA THR A 468 -14.64 24.74 9.67
C THR A 468 -14.32 25.72 10.78
N LEU A 469 -13.07 26.20 10.87
CA LEU A 469 -12.67 27.17 11.89
C LEU A 469 -13.44 28.49 11.77
N THR A 470 -13.61 28.99 10.55
CA THR A 470 -14.43 30.19 10.30
C THR A 470 -15.87 30.01 10.78
N ALA A 471 -16.48 28.86 10.49
CA ALA A 471 -17.84 28.53 10.93
C ALA A 471 -17.95 28.40 12.47
N MET A 472 -16.97 27.75 13.10
CA MET A 472 -16.93 27.58 14.56
C MET A 472 -16.78 28.92 15.27
N HIS A 473 -15.88 29.80 14.81
CA HIS A 473 -15.76 31.17 15.38
C HIS A 473 -17.01 32.02 15.15
N ALA A 474 -17.69 31.85 13.99
CA ALA A 474 -18.96 32.55 13.74
C ALA A 474 -20.07 32.08 14.69
N ALA A 475 -20.12 30.78 15.00
CA ALA A 475 -21.09 30.19 15.91
C ALA A 475 -20.79 30.52 17.40
N ALA A 476 -19.52 30.65 17.75
CA ALA A 476 -19.07 30.95 19.11
C ALA A 476 -18.09 32.15 19.16
N PRO A 477 -18.54 33.38 18.93
CA PRO A 477 -17.65 34.56 18.77
C PRO A 477 -16.84 34.94 20.01
N LYS A 478 -17.16 34.37 21.18
CA LYS A 478 -16.46 34.62 22.45
C LYS A 478 -15.32 33.60 22.70
N GLU A 479 -15.32 32.48 21.99
CA GLU A 479 -14.29 31.48 22.17
C GLU A 479 -13.02 31.91 21.42
N THR A 480 -11.88 31.81 22.11
CA THR A 480 -10.56 32.19 21.59
C THR A 480 -9.97 31.12 20.68
N GLY A 481 -10.37 29.87 20.87
CA GLY A 481 -9.94 28.70 20.10
C GLY A 481 -10.79 27.49 20.45
N PHE A 482 -10.50 26.36 19.79
CA PHE A 482 -11.24 25.13 19.95
C PHE A 482 -10.27 23.97 20.16
N THR A 483 -10.70 22.94 20.86
CA THR A 483 -9.85 21.74 21.04
C THR A 483 -9.57 21.06 19.70
N PRO A 484 -8.36 20.49 19.48
CA PRO A 484 -8.02 19.77 18.25
C PRO A 484 -9.04 18.69 17.88
N GLY A 485 -9.55 17.96 18.89
CA GLY A 485 -10.57 16.94 18.69
C GLY A 485 -11.91 17.48 18.18
N ALA A 486 -12.35 18.66 18.66
CA ALA A 486 -13.59 19.29 18.19
C ALA A 486 -13.43 19.78 16.73
N VAL A 487 -12.28 20.37 16.40
CA VAL A 487 -11.95 20.80 15.04
C VAL A 487 -11.89 19.61 14.09
N ALA A 488 -11.17 18.55 14.48
CA ALA A 488 -11.02 17.33 13.69
C ALA A 488 -12.36 16.63 13.43
N HIS A 489 -13.20 16.50 14.46
CA HIS A 489 -14.53 15.89 14.31
C HIS A 489 -15.43 16.68 13.34
N ALA A 490 -15.30 18.00 13.33
CA ALA A 490 -16.08 18.87 12.44
C ALA A 490 -15.53 18.90 11.01
N ALA A 491 -14.21 18.97 10.84
CA ALA A 491 -13.57 19.05 9.53
C ALA A 491 -13.43 17.67 8.84
N TRP A 492 -13.06 16.64 9.61
CA TRP A 492 -12.73 15.29 9.10
C TRP A 492 -13.28 14.20 10.02
N PRO A 493 -14.59 13.96 10.03
CA PRO A 493 -15.24 13.05 10.99
C PRO A 493 -14.79 11.58 10.88
N ALA A 494 -14.13 11.20 9.80
CA ALA A 494 -13.58 9.86 9.58
C ALA A 494 -12.08 9.73 9.94
N ALA A 495 -11.41 10.84 10.31
CA ALA A 495 -10.01 10.83 10.69
C ALA A 495 -9.83 10.28 12.10
N ASP A 496 -8.84 9.41 12.27
CA ASP A 496 -8.35 9.06 13.60
C ASP A 496 -7.55 10.22 14.24
N GLU A 497 -7.20 10.06 15.51
CA GLU A 497 -6.49 11.09 16.26
C GLU A 497 -5.11 11.43 15.66
N GLY A 498 -4.37 10.42 15.16
CA GLY A 498 -3.05 10.60 14.57
C GLY A 498 -3.10 11.35 13.23
N VAL A 499 -4.04 10.98 12.36
CA VAL A 499 -4.28 11.66 11.08
C VAL A 499 -4.76 13.08 11.30
N ALA A 500 -5.68 13.30 12.24
CA ALA A 500 -6.20 14.62 12.56
C ALA A 500 -5.10 15.56 13.10
N ALA A 501 -4.24 15.06 13.98
CA ALA A 501 -3.10 15.81 14.50
C ALA A 501 -2.12 16.21 13.37
N ALA A 502 -1.83 15.30 12.46
CA ALA A 502 -0.96 15.58 11.31
C ALA A 502 -1.55 16.65 10.38
N LEU A 503 -2.86 16.60 10.11
CA LEU A 503 -3.56 17.59 9.28
C LEU A 503 -3.61 18.97 9.96
N ILE A 504 -3.82 19.05 11.27
CA ILE A 504 -3.78 20.31 12.02
C ILE A 504 -2.36 20.89 11.99
N ALA A 505 -1.33 20.06 12.22
CA ALA A 505 0.07 20.50 12.15
C ALA A 505 0.43 21.06 10.77
N GLU A 506 -0.05 20.43 9.71
CA GLU A 506 0.11 20.91 8.34
C GLU A 506 -0.64 22.23 8.12
N GLY A 507 -1.86 22.36 8.66
CA GLY A 507 -2.63 23.59 8.64
C GLY A 507 -1.90 24.76 9.30
N CYS A 508 -1.27 24.52 10.46
CA CYS A 508 -0.42 25.51 11.12
C CYS A 508 0.81 25.87 10.28
N SER A 509 1.46 24.87 9.67
CA SER A 509 2.63 25.08 8.80
C SER A 509 2.29 25.94 7.57
N ARG A 510 1.09 25.80 7.03
CA ARG A 510 0.59 26.60 5.88
C ARG A 510 -0.09 27.92 6.29
N GLY A 511 -0.21 28.21 7.58
CA GLY A 511 -0.89 29.40 8.08
C GLY A 511 -2.41 29.39 7.91
N VAL A 512 -3.01 28.21 7.71
CA VAL A 512 -4.47 28.02 7.64
C VAL A 512 -5.11 28.10 9.03
N CYS A 513 -4.40 27.62 10.03
CA CYS A 513 -4.76 27.74 11.44
C CYS A 513 -3.53 28.10 12.26
N ASP A 514 -3.76 28.46 13.51
CA ASP A 514 -2.71 28.61 14.51
C ASP A 514 -3.08 27.79 15.75
N ALA A 515 -2.08 27.38 16.53
CA ALA A 515 -2.29 26.56 17.71
C ALA A 515 -1.51 27.15 18.90
N GLU A 516 -2.21 27.32 20.04
CA GLU A 516 -1.59 27.78 21.26
C GLU A 516 -2.13 27.01 22.48
N GLY A 517 -1.22 26.39 23.23
CA GLY A 517 -1.60 25.51 24.33
C GLY A 517 -2.38 24.30 23.82
N ALA A 518 -3.63 24.16 24.25
CA ALA A 518 -4.54 23.09 23.84
C ALA A 518 -5.62 23.52 22.84
N GLU A 519 -5.47 24.68 22.21
CA GLU A 519 -6.47 25.28 21.32
C GLU A 519 -5.94 25.51 19.92
N VAL A 520 -6.81 25.32 18.94
CA VAL A 520 -6.60 25.60 17.50
C VAL A 520 -7.59 26.70 17.10
N PHE A 521 -7.15 27.70 16.33
CA PHE A 521 -7.98 28.82 15.94
C PHE A 521 -7.64 29.37 14.54
N ASP A 522 -8.55 30.12 13.96
CA ASP A 522 -8.33 30.87 12.73
C ASP A 522 -7.48 32.11 13.05
N PRO A 523 -6.25 32.26 12.51
CA PRO A 523 -5.36 33.38 12.75
C PRO A 523 -5.95 34.74 12.31
N HIS A 524 -6.96 34.73 11.44
CA HIS A 524 -7.63 35.93 10.94
C HIS A 524 -8.95 36.22 11.67
N SER A 525 -9.32 35.44 12.66
CA SER A 525 -10.54 35.63 13.43
C SER A 525 -10.48 36.89 14.29
N ALA A 526 -11.64 37.45 14.61
CA ALA A 526 -11.74 38.56 15.57
C ALA A 526 -11.21 38.17 16.96
N ALA A 527 -11.35 36.92 17.35
CA ALA A 527 -10.84 36.35 18.60
C ALA A 527 -9.29 36.32 18.61
N ALA A 528 -8.66 35.92 17.52
CA ALA A 528 -7.20 35.95 17.37
C ALA A 528 -6.67 37.39 17.48
N ALA A 529 -7.33 38.35 16.82
CA ALA A 529 -6.96 39.76 16.93
C ALA A 529 -7.13 40.31 18.36
N ALA A 530 -8.12 39.84 19.11
CA ALA A 530 -8.29 40.18 20.52
C ALA A 530 -7.19 39.59 21.42
N ARG A 531 -6.76 38.38 21.12
CA ARG A 531 -5.68 37.65 21.82
C ARG A 531 -4.34 38.37 21.69
N VAL A 532 -3.98 38.82 20.49
CA VAL A 532 -2.77 39.63 20.25
C VAL A 532 -2.80 40.94 21.08
N VAL A 533 -3.96 41.57 21.20
CA VAL A 533 -4.12 42.78 22.03
C VAL A 533 -3.97 42.45 23.51
N HIS A 534 -4.54 41.34 23.98
CA HIS A 534 -4.45 40.91 25.38
C HIS A 534 -3.00 40.60 25.80
N GLU A 535 -2.27 39.82 24.95
CA GLU A 535 -0.84 39.57 25.17
C GLU A 535 -0.01 40.84 25.18
N ALA A 536 -0.33 41.80 24.30
CA ALA A 536 0.31 43.09 24.31
C ALA A 536 0.01 43.86 25.63
N CYS A 537 -1.20 43.77 26.20
CA CYS A 537 -1.55 44.35 27.49
C CYS A 537 -0.64 43.79 28.60
N ASP A 538 -0.49 42.47 28.68
CA ASP A 538 0.34 41.84 29.72
C ASP A 538 1.82 42.26 29.61
N ARG A 539 2.36 42.29 28.39
CA ARG A 539 3.74 42.73 28.11
C ARG A 539 3.95 44.22 28.47
N ILE A 540 2.97 45.07 28.19
CA ILE A 540 3.02 46.51 28.56
C ILE A 540 3.03 46.66 30.07
N VAL A 541 2.13 45.98 30.79
CA VAL A 541 2.06 46.06 32.26
C VAL A 541 3.37 45.56 32.88
N ALA A 542 3.87 44.38 32.44
CA ALA A 542 5.13 43.81 32.94
C ALA A 542 6.33 44.77 32.73
N LEU A 543 6.39 45.43 31.58
CA LEU A 543 7.46 46.39 31.30
C LEU A 543 7.35 47.63 32.19
N LEU A 544 6.13 48.13 32.41
CA LEU A 544 5.89 49.29 33.28
C LEU A 544 6.16 48.96 34.75
N ASP A 545 5.80 47.76 35.22
CA ASP A 545 6.12 47.29 36.58
C ASP A 545 7.64 47.18 36.77
N GLY A 546 8.36 46.62 35.81
CA GLY A 546 9.81 46.50 35.86
C GLY A 546 10.56 47.86 35.81
N ALA A 547 9.98 48.87 35.17
CA ALA A 547 10.54 50.22 35.08
C ALA A 547 10.24 51.08 36.32
N GLY A 548 9.22 50.73 37.07
CA GLY A 548 8.81 51.44 38.28
C GLY A 548 8.42 52.93 38.03
N LEU A 549 8.77 53.80 38.94
CA LEU A 549 8.41 55.23 38.86
C LEU A 549 9.11 56.00 37.71
N ASP A 550 10.18 55.43 37.14
CA ASP A 550 10.90 56.03 36.01
C ASP A 550 10.49 55.39 34.68
N ALA A 551 9.19 55.13 34.54
CA ALA A 551 8.57 54.49 33.39
C ALA A 551 8.94 55.19 32.05
N PRO A 552 9.23 54.44 30.98
CA PRO A 552 9.49 55.00 29.66
C PRO A 552 8.22 55.64 29.07
N THR A 553 8.40 56.47 28.05
CA THR A 553 7.27 57.02 27.29
C THR A 553 6.52 55.93 26.53
N LEU A 554 5.21 56.11 26.33
CA LEU A 554 4.37 55.15 25.60
C LEU A 554 4.90 54.82 24.17
N PRO A 555 5.47 55.77 23.39
CA PRO A 555 6.19 55.44 22.16
C PRO A 555 7.39 54.52 22.38
N GLU A 556 8.24 54.79 23.39
CA GLU A 556 9.38 53.94 23.75
C GLU A 556 8.94 52.52 24.20
N VAL A 557 7.81 52.43 24.90
CA VAL A 557 7.20 51.11 25.23
C VAL A 557 6.86 50.35 23.97
N GLY A 558 6.22 50.96 23.00
CA GLY A 558 5.87 50.36 21.71
C GLY A 558 7.10 49.89 20.93
N GLU A 559 8.17 50.74 20.90
CA GLU A 559 9.45 50.37 20.24
C GLU A 559 10.15 49.19 20.94
N ARG A 560 10.27 49.22 22.26
CA ARG A 560 10.92 48.15 23.05
C ARG A 560 10.21 46.81 22.92
N LEU A 561 8.88 46.84 22.86
CA LEU A 561 8.05 45.65 22.72
C LEU A 561 7.78 45.27 21.27
N GLN A 562 8.25 46.06 20.29
CA GLN A 562 8.06 45.88 18.84
C GLN A 562 6.56 45.69 18.51
N LEU A 563 5.68 46.46 19.13
CA LEU A 563 4.24 46.36 18.90
C LEU A 563 3.81 47.22 17.70
N ASP A 564 2.92 46.63 16.89
CA ASP A 564 2.24 47.39 15.82
C ASP A 564 1.44 48.54 16.42
N ARG A 565 1.32 49.66 15.68
CA ARG A 565 0.65 50.86 16.14
C ARG A 565 -0.82 50.66 16.51
N ASP A 566 -1.53 49.81 15.75
CA ASP A 566 -2.94 49.52 15.99
C ASP A 566 -3.11 48.64 17.24
N VAL A 567 -2.26 47.62 17.40
CA VAL A 567 -2.21 46.75 18.57
C VAL A 567 -1.91 47.57 19.82
N MET A 568 -0.88 48.43 19.77
CA MET A 568 -0.53 49.35 20.88
C MET A 568 -1.68 50.25 21.26
N THR A 569 -2.37 50.83 20.28
CA THR A 569 -3.51 51.73 20.52
C THR A 569 -4.68 51.01 21.19
N ARG A 570 -5.00 49.79 20.74
CA ARG A 570 -6.05 48.94 21.34
C ARG A 570 -5.68 48.50 22.75
N ALA A 571 -4.44 48.03 22.97
CA ALA A 571 -3.96 47.60 24.28
C ALA A 571 -3.98 48.75 25.31
N LEU A 572 -3.50 49.95 24.95
CA LEU A 572 -3.55 51.11 25.82
C LEU A 572 -4.98 51.54 26.15
N ARG A 573 -5.90 51.39 25.20
CA ARG A 573 -7.33 51.68 25.47
C ARG A 573 -7.91 50.68 26.46
N GLU A 574 -7.63 49.39 26.29
CA GLU A 574 -8.08 48.31 27.17
C GLU A 574 -7.50 48.46 28.58
N LEU A 575 -6.17 48.67 28.71
CA LEU A 575 -5.49 48.88 29.97
C LEU A 575 -5.96 50.14 30.71
N SER A 576 -6.35 51.16 29.97
CA SER A 576 -6.92 52.37 30.55
C SER A 576 -8.36 52.18 31.05
N LEU A 577 -9.18 51.39 30.31
CA LEU A 577 -10.57 51.10 30.70
C LEU A 577 -10.65 50.20 31.93
N ASN A 578 -9.80 49.19 32.03
CA ASN A 578 -9.74 48.30 33.19
C ASN A 578 -8.89 48.82 34.34
N ARG A 579 -8.32 50.03 34.19
CA ARG A 579 -7.47 50.72 35.18
C ARG A 579 -6.17 49.98 35.53
N SER A 580 -5.67 49.14 34.66
CA SER A 580 -4.37 48.47 34.83
C SER A 580 -3.21 49.45 34.64
N ILE A 581 -3.42 50.54 33.91
CA ILE A 581 -2.47 51.65 33.76
C ILE A 581 -3.14 52.99 34.05
N VAL A 582 -2.34 53.94 34.54
CA VAL A 582 -2.76 55.30 34.87
C VAL A 582 -1.83 56.26 34.13
N LYS A 583 -2.40 57.19 33.34
CA LYS A 583 -1.63 58.24 32.66
C LYS A 583 -1.25 59.32 33.61
N VAL A 584 0.03 59.58 33.75
CA VAL A 584 0.57 60.69 34.60
C VAL A 584 1.04 61.90 33.77
N GLU A 585 1.36 61.67 32.48
CA GLU A 585 1.63 62.68 31.45
C GLU A 585 0.94 62.30 30.15
N ARG A 586 1.04 63.18 29.14
CA ARG A 586 0.47 62.91 27.82
C ARG A 586 0.94 61.54 27.22
N ASP A 587 2.22 61.31 27.39
CA ASP A 587 2.90 60.15 26.75
C ASP A 587 3.56 59.21 27.79
N VAL A 588 3.17 59.28 29.07
CA VAL A 588 3.69 58.44 30.14
C VAL A 588 2.54 57.85 30.96
N ALA A 589 2.62 56.57 31.20
CA ALA A 589 1.71 55.87 32.10
C ALA A 589 2.51 55.05 33.13
N LEU A 590 1.93 54.85 34.28
CA LEU A 590 2.37 53.94 35.34
C LEU A 590 1.40 52.76 35.37
N SER A 591 1.87 51.59 35.74
CA SER A 591 0.95 50.50 36.08
C SER A 591 0.21 50.82 37.40
N ALA A 592 -0.91 50.17 37.63
CA ALA A 592 -1.67 50.35 38.88
C ALA A 592 -0.86 50.00 40.13
N ALA A 593 0.03 48.99 40.03
CA ALA A 593 0.93 48.61 41.11
C ALA A 593 1.95 49.69 41.43
N VAL A 594 2.58 50.26 40.40
CA VAL A 594 3.57 51.36 40.56
C VAL A 594 2.92 52.62 41.04
N GLU A 595 1.70 52.92 40.61
CA GLU A 595 0.93 54.08 41.11
C GLU A 595 0.58 53.91 42.58
N THR A 596 0.18 52.72 43.02
CA THR A 596 -0.07 52.43 44.45
C THR A 596 1.21 52.58 45.25
N HIS A 597 2.34 52.11 44.77
CA HIS A 597 3.64 52.30 45.41
C HIS A 597 4.03 53.80 45.51
N ALA A 598 3.75 54.57 44.47
CA ALA A 598 3.95 56.01 44.52
C ALA A 598 3.13 56.68 45.63
N ARG A 599 1.88 56.30 45.85
CA ARG A 599 1.01 56.76 46.93
C ARG A 599 1.60 56.43 48.30
N GLU A 600 2.07 55.22 48.51
CA GLU A 600 2.70 54.76 49.75
C GLU A 600 3.93 55.58 50.08
N LEU A 601 4.82 55.83 49.12
CA LEU A 601 6.01 56.63 49.28
C LEU A 601 5.67 58.13 49.64
N VAL A 602 4.69 58.68 48.92
CA VAL A 602 4.25 60.05 49.14
C VAL A 602 3.56 60.16 50.49
N ALA A 603 2.71 59.22 50.89
CA ALA A 603 2.06 59.22 52.20
C ALA A 603 3.08 59.14 53.34
N ALA A 604 4.02 58.21 53.29
CA ALA A 604 5.06 58.09 54.30
C ALA A 604 5.94 59.33 54.41
N ALA A 605 6.26 60.00 53.31
CA ALA A 605 7.04 61.25 53.32
C ALA A 605 6.27 62.44 53.89
N ILE A 606 4.97 62.50 53.63
CA ILE A 606 4.09 63.56 54.23
C ILE A 606 3.94 63.33 55.73
N GLU A 607 3.72 62.08 56.15
CA GLU A 607 3.64 61.75 57.60
C GLU A 607 4.95 62.04 58.32
N ALA A 608 6.11 61.63 57.75
CA ALA A 608 7.42 61.91 58.29
C ALA A 608 7.73 63.41 58.38
N ALA A 609 7.16 64.24 57.51
CA ALA A 609 7.28 65.70 57.50
C ALA A 609 6.26 66.42 58.40
N GLY A 610 5.48 65.68 59.19
CA GLY A 610 4.52 66.29 60.17
C GLY A 610 3.17 66.69 59.56
N GLY A 611 2.76 66.00 58.42
CA GLY A 611 1.43 66.16 57.81
C GLY A 611 1.40 66.99 56.54
N ALA A 612 2.49 67.69 56.19
CA ALA A 612 2.64 68.38 54.90
C ALA A 612 4.10 68.43 54.45
N ALA A 613 4.37 68.22 53.14
CA ALA A 613 5.72 68.15 52.58
C ALA A 613 5.88 69.00 51.32
N THR A 614 7.09 69.52 51.11
CA THR A 614 7.42 70.28 49.90
C THR A 614 7.63 69.33 48.71
N THR A 615 7.46 69.84 47.49
CA THR A 615 7.73 69.08 46.27
C THR A 615 9.15 68.53 46.25
N SER A 616 10.13 69.18 46.88
CA SER A 616 11.52 68.71 46.95
C SER A 616 11.66 67.43 47.81
N VAL A 617 11.01 67.37 48.96
CA VAL A 617 10.99 66.25 49.89
C VAL A 617 10.27 65.05 49.22
N LEU A 618 9.14 65.29 48.57
CA LEU A 618 8.37 64.26 47.89
C LEU A 618 9.12 63.72 46.67
N ARG A 619 9.87 64.53 45.91
CA ARG A 619 10.74 64.08 44.82
C ARG A 619 11.84 63.15 45.32
N GLU A 620 12.45 63.49 46.46
CA GLU A 620 13.50 62.70 47.07
C GLU A 620 12.95 61.31 47.52
N ALA A 621 11.78 61.29 48.11
CA ALA A 621 11.07 60.07 48.49
C ALA A 621 10.69 59.20 47.28
N LEU A 622 10.27 59.82 46.19
CA LEU A 622 9.95 59.13 44.97
C LEU A 622 11.22 58.65 44.21
N GLY A 623 12.41 59.20 44.46
CA GLY A 623 13.66 58.79 43.82
C GLY A 623 13.75 59.09 42.33
N VAL A 624 12.96 60.01 41.80
CA VAL A 624 12.87 60.26 40.32
C VAL A 624 13.32 61.73 39.99
N SER A 625 13.42 61.96 38.68
CA SER A 625 13.76 63.29 38.17
C SER A 625 12.68 64.35 38.63
N ARG A 626 13.09 65.64 38.69
CA ARG A 626 12.18 66.73 39.07
C ARG A 626 10.92 66.80 38.18
N LYS A 627 11.11 66.58 36.85
CA LYS A 627 10.00 66.59 35.91
C LYS A 627 9.03 65.46 36.22
N ARG A 628 9.54 64.22 36.39
CA ARG A 628 8.74 63.05 36.69
C ARG A 628 8.01 63.16 38.03
N ALA A 629 8.67 63.67 39.06
CA ALA A 629 8.04 63.90 40.37
C ALA A 629 6.84 64.89 40.29
N ILE A 630 6.99 65.98 39.53
CA ILE A 630 5.90 66.92 39.32
C ILE A 630 4.70 66.26 38.68
N SER A 631 4.92 65.48 37.58
CA SER A 631 3.84 64.82 36.87
C SER A 631 3.10 63.78 37.74
N ILE A 632 3.85 62.97 38.52
CA ILE A 632 3.25 62.04 39.49
C ILE A 632 2.44 62.76 40.54
N LEU A 633 2.98 63.83 41.13
CA LEU A 633 2.32 64.59 42.17
C LEU A 633 1.07 65.35 41.66
N GLU A 634 1.11 65.94 40.48
CA GLU A 634 -0.06 66.52 39.80
C GLU A 634 -1.16 65.50 39.54
N HIS A 635 -0.77 64.27 39.15
CA HIS A 635 -1.71 63.17 39.03
C HIS A 635 -2.34 62.82 40.37
N LEU A 636 -1.55 62.68 41.44
CA LEU A 636 -2.06 62.42 42.80
C LEU A 636 -2.97 63.53 43.33
N ASP A 637 -2.69 64.81 42.98
CA ASP A 637 -3.59 65.95 43.27
C ASP A 637 -4.90 65.81 42.46
N ALA A 638 -4.84 65.45 41.19
CA ALA A 638 -6.00 65.30 40.32
C ALA A 638 -6.93 64.16 40.76
N VAL A 639 -6.36 63.02 41.22
CA VAL A 639 -7.14 61.89 41.78
C VAL A 639 -7.55 62.12 43.25
N ARG A 640 -7.26 63.33 43.81
CA ARG A 640 -7.62 63.75 45.15
C ARG A 640 -6.97 62.90 46.26
N PHE A 641 -5.79 62.33 46.01
CA PHE A 641 -5.00 61.67 47.03
C PHE A 641 -4.20 62.68 47.86
N THR A 642 -3.67 63.69 47.18
CA THR A 642 -2.99 64.82 47.82
C THR A 642 -3.70 66.16 47.50
N VAL A 643 -3.39 67.22 48.26
CA VAL A 643 -3.85 68.60 48.02
C VAL A 643 -2.63 69.49 48.06
N LEU A 644 -2.46 70.32 47.03
CA LEU A 644 -1.43 71.35 46.94
C LEU A 644 -1.96 72.66 47.51
N ASP A 645 -1.40 73.09 48.62
CA ASP A 645 -1.68 74.44 49.20
C ASP A 645 -0.68 75.45 48.62
N LYS A 646 -1.16 76.26 47.69
CA LYS A 646 -0.35 77.30 47.04
C LYS A 646 -0.08 78.46 47.95
N ASP A 647 -0.98 78.76 48.91
CA ASP A 647 -0.89 79.89 49.84
C ASP A 647 0.07 79.55 51.00
N ALA A 648 0.24 78.29 51.33
CA ALA A 648 1.18 77.81 52.34
C ALA A 648 2.59 77.52 51.79
N GLY A 649 3.03 78.12 50.68
CA GLY A 649 4.37 77.97 50.14
C GLY A 649 4.55 76.69 49.27
N GLY A 650 3.46 76.12 48.74
CA GLY A 650 3.51 74.99 47.85
C GLY A 650 3.68 73.66 48.56
N LEU A 651 3.17 73.52 49.76
CA LEU A 651 3.12 72.28 50.53
C LEU A 651 1.98 71.35 50.03
N ARG A 652 2.22 70.02 50.06
CA ARG A 652 1.20 69.00 49.82
C ARG A 652 0.90 68.21 51.07
N SER A 653 -0.38 68.00 51.37
CA SER A 653 -0.89 67.16 52.44
C SER A 653 -1.74 66.02 51.88
N LEU A 654 -1.93 64.93 52.63
CA LEU A 654 -2.91 63.89 52.32
C LEU A 654 -4.32 64.48 52.49
N ARG A 655 -5.23 64.02 51.66
CA ARG A 655 -6.63 64.47 51.70
C ARG A 655 -7.48 63.61 52.63
#